data_eda05adc7c0f04d9350562cd33a55715
#
_entry.id   eda05adc7c0f04d9350562cd33a55715
#
_cell.length_a   1.000
_cell.length_b   1.000
_cell.length_c   1.000
_cell.angle_alpha   90.00
_cell.angle_beta   90.00
_cell.angle_gamma   90.00
#
_symmetry.space_group_name_H-M   'P 1'
#
loop_
_entity.id
_entity.type
_entity.pdbx_description
1 polymer ?
#
loop_
_entity_poly.entity_id
_entity_poly.type
_entity_poly.pdbx_seq_one_letter_code
_entity_poly.pdbx_strand_id
1 'polypeptide(L)'
;MKSIKNYLLSGLLVIAASACSNEELMQPEVTPDATGETVTVKAYLPGNGTPLSRVALEAGGTAEAPTVSVSWKDGDKFSVIRNRQNETFTKADGTNEFAGTLPDAEGSGNYLAVYPAKSKLIGQVASVDLSSQAAGGLNPNLTYMYAISADGKTFEFNHLTALLKPSFTGIPSEETVSSVAISSDEPTDKDQDVMNNNTIRRAYGYNISFTALPTYIYLPPMGVGKKLVFIVATNKDTYSATLTTKKAIEAGKLYTTTIALEKSARTDWEPGLVSVQPVGEGTEKNPYLIANAYNLEWLKTVGGYASNAGKFYKQTADLTISGEWKPIATSTSNPFKGIYDGNDMTISGSMEFSSSYDGACGLFSYNAGTIKNLNMDVDITGRTTNNLGRMGTVAGYNQEGGQIINCTNQGTVTGQYNSGSNISYLGGIVGYNKGTVKGCINEGAVTGVQQGSTSGSHSYAGGIVGYHASGIVSGCTNTASVNGNGAVALSAAGGIAGMIGSATLDGCTKHGTVTGYSGDYCPSNNCAGGIIGRAYDVESVFLVLGCINYGQVTGGESQNTGYTSTGGVIGEAGGSSTAFVACANAGMLTVGTKGKNNYCNAFGRGSFNGVALWVAGDEYALSSGIYTLVKNESTDANSTAAISAMNAAISTYNSTAEEAKKCNYTWEWTSDEWPALKNL
;
A
#
# COMPACT_ATOMS: atom_id res chain seq x y z
N MET A 1 23.63 -1.08 53.36
CA MET A 1 22.63 -0.14 53.91
C MET A 1 21.74 0.35 52.79
N LYS A 2 20.43 0.12 52.93
CA LYS A 2 19.28 0.69 52.22
C LYS A 2 19.30 0.51 50.68
N SER A 3 18.71 -0.50 50.10
CA SER A 3 17.28 -0.80 49.93
C SER A 3 16.49 0.35 49.26
N ILE A 4 16.19 0.18 47.98
CA ILE A 4 14.94 0.64 47.42
C ILE A 4 14.39 -0.51 46.54
N LYS A 5 13.18 -0.92 46.94
CA LYS A 5 12.34 -1.99 46.39
C LYS A 5 11.63 -1.54 45.11
N ASN A 6 11.52 -2.48 44.19
CA ASN A 6 10.32 -2.86 43.43
C ASN A 6 9.36 -1.77 42.94
N TYR A 7 9.16 -1.75 41.63
CA TYR A 7 7.81 -1.96 41.08
C TYR A 7 7.93 -2.66 39.72
N LEU A 8 7.80 -3.99 39.76
CA LEU A 8 7.27 -4.77 38.64
C LEU A 8 5.77 -4.42 38.57
N LEU A 9 5.33 -3.84 37.46
CA LEU A 9 3.93 -3.88 37.08
C LEU A 9 3.89 -4.40 35.64
N SER A 10 3.70 -5.70 35.56
CA SER A 10 3.29 -6.42 34.37
C SER A 10 1.92 -5.91 33.90
N GLY A 11 1.92 -5.03 32.92
CA GLY A 11 0.74 -4.67 32.15
C GLY A 11 0.67 -5.52 30.90
N LEU A 12 -0.05 -6.63 30.98
CA LEU A 12 -0.46 -7.45 29.83
C LEU A 12 -1.48 -6.61 29.03
N LEU A 13 -1.03 -5.89 28.01
CA LEU A 13 -1.92 -5.22 27.07
C LEU A 13 -2.32 -6.25 26.01
N VAL A 14 -3.44 -6.94 26.25
CA VAL A 14 -4.15 -7.69 25.21
C VAL A 14 -4.81 -6.67 24.29
N ILE A 15 -4.18 -6.37 23.16
CA ILE A 15 -4.86 -5.66 22.09
C ILE A 15 -5.71 -6.70 21.36
N ALA A 16 -6.97 -6.79 21.74
CA ALA A 16 -7.97 -7.45 20.91
C ALA A 16 -8.15 -6.64 19.63
N ALA A 17 -7.89 -7.28 18.50
CA ALA A 17 -8.27 -6.77 17.20
C ALA A 17 -9.79 -6.67 17.15
N SER A 18 -10.36 -5.48 17.35
CA SER A 18 -11.74 -5.21 17.01
C SER A 18 -11.82 -4.83 15.54
N ALA A 19 -12.45 -5.71 14.76
CA ALA A 19 -13.15 -5.30 13.56
C ALA A 19 -13.92 -4.01 13.87
N CYS A 20 -14.00 -3.08 12.92
CA CYS A 20 -14.87 -1.92 13.03
C CYS A 20 -16.33 -2.36 13.04
N SER A 21 -16.81 -2.78 14.18
CA SER A 21 -18.18 -2.66 14.62
C SER A 21 -18.19 -1.48 15.59
N ASN A 22 -19.16 -0.56 15.42
CA ASN A 22 -19.39 0.57 16.30
C ASN A 22 -19.63 0.07 17.72
N GLU A 23 -18.59 -0.10 18.51
CA GLU A 23 -18.69 -0.36 19.94
C GLU A 23 -17.92 0.69 20.73
N GLU A 24 -18.69 1.48 21.39
CA GLU A 24 -18.59 2.10 22.71
C GLU A 24 -17.22 2.31 23.34
N LEU A 25 -16.73 3.54 23.25
CA LEU A 25 -15.92 4.10 24.32
C LEU A 25 -16.87 4.44 25.48
N MET A 26 -16.88 3.60 26.51
CA MET A 26 -17.55 3.89 27.76
C MET A 26 -16.95 5.16 28.40
N GLN A 27 -17.72 6.23 28.42
CA GLN A 27 -17.58 7.23 29.44
C GLN A 27 -18.49 6.80 30.62
N PRO A 28 -18.12 7.11 31.89
CA PRO A 28 -18.95 6.74 33.03
C PRO A 28 -20.36 7.28 32.84
N GLU A 29 -21.35 6.41 33.04
CA GLU A 29 -22.74 6.80 33.16
C GLU A 29 -22.86 7.90 34.22
N VAL A 30 -22.99 9.13 33.74
CA VAL A 30 -23.70 10.11 34.51
C VAL A 30 -25.16 9.74 34.29
N THR A 31 -25.74 9.04 35.24
CA THR A 31 -27.18 8.90 35.32
C THR A 31 -27.74 10.32 35.42
N PRO A 32 -28.44 10.83 34.40
CA PRO A 32 -29.20 12.05 34.61
C PRO A 32 -30.31 11.72 35.61
N ASP A 33 -30.40 12.49 36.65
CA ASP A 33 -31.60 12.55 37.46
C ASP A 33 -32.74 13.01 36.53
N ALA A 34 -33.47 12.02 35.99
CA ALA A 34 -34.56 12.26 35.05
C ALA A 34 -35.80 12.71 35.88
N THR A 35 -35.77 13.95 36.30
CA THR A 35 -36.95 14.63 36.89
C THR A 35 -37.76 15.39 35.82
N GLY A 36 -37.58 15.06 34.54
CA GLY A 36 -38.33 15.68 33.44
C GLY A 36 -39.71 15.04 33.30
N GLU A 37 -40.76 15.83 33.30
CA GLU A 37 -42.10 15.36 32.91
C GLU A 37 -42.13 14.91 31.47
N THR A 38 -42.80 13.77 31.19
CA THR A 38 -43.07 13.32 29.83
C THR A 38 -43.99 14.34 29.15
N VAL A 39 -43.55 14.90 28.04
CA VAL A 39 -44.33 15.84 27.25
C VAL A 39 -44.74 15.21 25.90
N THR A 40 -45.84 15.66 25.36
CA THR A 40 -46.32 15.30 24.03
C THR A 40 -46.08 16.45 23.07
N VAL A 41 -45.48 16.18 21.93
CA VAL A 41 -45.16 17.18 20.92
C VAL A 41 -45.75 16.81 19.55
N LYS A 42 -46.02 17.82 18.73
CA LYS A 42 -46.47 17.63 17.34
C LYS A 42 -45.29 17.73 16.36
N ALA A 43 -45.20 16.77 15.47
CA ALA A 43 -44.17 16.73 14.44
C ALA A 43 -44.81 16.69 13.04
N TYR A 44 -44.45 17.67 12.20
CA TYR A 44 -45.00 17.81 10.84
C TYR A 44 -43.91 17.51 9.81
N LEU A 45 -44.28 16.76 8.78
CA LEU A 45 -43.43 16.49 7.65
C LEU A 45 -43.43 17.65 6.64
N PRO A 46 -42.36 17.80 5.84
CA PRO A 46 -42.27 18.87 4.86
C PRO A 46 -43.41 18.82 3.82
N GLY A 47 -44.10 19.96 3.61
CA GLY A 47 -45.10 20.14 2.56
C GLY A 47 -46.53 19.70 2.84
N ASN A 48 -46.83 19.13 4.02
CA ASN A 48 -48.19 18.70 4.39
C ASN A 48 -48.63 19.25 5.73
N GLY A 49 -49.56 20.19 5.72
CA GLY A 49 -50.21 20.73 6.96
C GLY A 49 -51.13 19.72 7.69
N THR A 50 -51.13 18.45 7.33
CA THR A 50 -51.91 17.41 8.00
C THR A 50 -51.04 16.33 8.58
N PRO A 51 -51.20 15.96 9.86
CA PRO A 51 -50.43 14.90 10.48
C PRO A 51 -50.83 13.53 9.94
N LEU A 52 -49.88 12.81 9.32
CA LEU A 52 -50.11 11.44 8.84
C LEU A 52 -49.02 10.48 9.38
N SER A 53 -49.36 9.22 9.47
CA SER A 53 -48.71 8.20 10.27
C SER A 53 -47.55 7.48 9.61
N ARG A 54 -46.40 7.34 10.31
CA ARG A 54 -45.10 6.66 10.00
C ARG A 54 -44.36 7.18 8.74
N VAL A 55 -43.00 7.30 8.76
CA VAL A 55 -42.22 7.48 7.52
C VAL A 55 -42.30 6.21 6.68
N ALA A 56 -43.45 6.08 5.99
CA ALA A 56 -43.57 5.23 4.85
C ALA A 56 -43.16 6.05 3.64
N LEU A 57 -42.32 5.49 2.82
CA LEU A 57 -42.00 6.04 1.53
C LEU A 57 -42.77 5.24 0.50
N GLU A 58 -43.77 5.86 -0.10
CA GLU A 58 -44.58 5.23 -1.15
C GLU A 58 -44.26 5.84 -2.48
N ALA A 59 -43.83 5.00 -3.43
CA ALA A 59 -43.67 5.41 -4.81
C ALA A 59 -45.04 5.58 -5.45
N GLY A 60 -45.30 6.76 -6.00
CA GLY A 60 -46.56 7.11 -6.67
C GLY A 60 -46.28 7.85 -7.97
N GLY A 61 -47.32 8.46 -8.52
CA GLY A 61 -47.25 9.21 -9.77
C GLY A 61 -47.22 8.33 -11.02
N THR A 62 -46.93 8.95 -12.17
CA THR A 62 -46.77 8.26 -13.46
C THR A 62 -45.29 7.98 -13.74
N ALA A 63 -44.99 7.20 -14.78
CA ALA A 63 -43.60 6.97 -15.21
C ALA A 63 -42.90 8.29 -15.61
N GLU A 64 -43.63 9.24 -16.15
CA GLU A 64 -43.13 10.56 -16.58
C GLU A 64 -43.05 11.57 -15.43
N ALA A 65 -43.86 11.39 -14.38
CA ALA A 65 -43.93 12.27 -13.22
C ALA A 65 -44.00 11.42 -11.93
N PRO A 66 -42.93 10.70 -11.58
CA PRO A 66 -42.91 9.91 -10.37
C PRO A 66 -42.90 10.80 -9.13
N THR A 67 -43.59 10.32 -8.08
CA THR A 67 -43.63 10.98 -6.77
C THR A 67 -43.21 10.01 -5.67
N VAL A 68 -42.74 10.54 -4.57
CA VAL A 68 -42.53 9.77 -3.35
C VAL A 68 -43.21 10.54 -2.21
N SER A 69 -44.21 9.93 -1.60
CA SER A 69 -44.88 10.48 -0.41
C SER A 69 -44.17 10.03 0.85
N VAL A 70 -44.17 10.88 1.86
CA VAL A 70 -43.53 10.65 3.17
C VAL A 70 -44.62 10.78 4.24
N SER A 71 -44.73 9.79 5.10
CA SER A 71 -45.70 9.79 6.23
C SER A 71 -45.09 9.19 7.49
N TRP A 72 -45.48 9.67 8.72
CA TRP A 72 -45.07 9.08 9.99
C TRP A 72 -45.74 7.74 10.24
N LYS A 73 -45.03 6.79 10.88
CA LYS A 73 -45.58 5.53 11.34
C LYS A 73 -45.51 5.36 12.87
N ASP A 74 -46.38 4.50 13.45
CA ASP A 74 -46.34 4.15 14.84
C ASP A 74 -44.98 3.55 15.25
N GLY A 75 -44.41 4.05 16.30
CA GLY A 75 -43.09 3.68 16.78
C GLY A 75 -41.92 4.42 16.11
N ASP A 76 -42.16 5.34 15.14
CA ASP A 76 -41.10 6.22 14.62
C ASP A 76 -40.49 7.06 15.76
N LYS A 77 -39.18 7.30 15.61
CA LYS A 77 -38.41 8.02 16.64
C LYS A 77 -37.56 9.12 16.03
N PHE A 78 -37.52 10.24 16.71
CA PHE A 78 -36.54 11.29 16.45
C PHE A 78 -35.84 11.73 17.72
N SER A 79 -34.65 12.28 17.59
CA SER A 79 -33.90 12.86 18.70
C SER A 79 -34.18 14.32 18.81
N VAL A 80 -34.36 14.82 20.05
CA VAL A 80 -34.44 16.26 20.36
C VAL A 80 -33.19 16.63 21.16
N ILE A 81 -32.53 17.69 20.74
CA ILE A 81 -31.24 18.12 21.25
C ILE A 81 -31.34 19.56 21.74
N ARG A 82 -30.80 19.82 22.94
CA ARG A 82 -30.60 21.17 23.48
C ARG A 82 -29.42 21.12 24.47
N ASN A 83 -28.54 22.11 24.43
CA ASN A 83 -27.40 22.25 25.36
C ASN A 83 -26.60 20.95 25.60
N ARG A 84 -26.33 20.15 24.57
CA ARG A 84 -25.63 18.85 24.59
C ARG A 84 -26.43 17.70 25.24
N GLN A 85 -27.63 17.92 25.65
CA GLN A 85 -28.53 16.84 26.05
C GLN A 85 -29.30 16.36 24.82
N ASN A 86 -29.56 15.04 24.75
CA ASN A 86 -30.28 14.38 23.67
C ASN A 86 -31.33 13.44 24.24
N GLU A 87 -32.57 13.68 23.87
CA GLU A 87 -33.71 12.85 24.28
C GLU A 87 -34.45 12.30 23.06
N THR A 88 -35.02 11.12 23.21
CA THR A 88 -35.72 10.43 22.12
C THR A 88 -37.21 10.59 22.29
N PHE A 89 -37.87 11.08 21.27
CA PHE A 89 -39.32 11.16 21.14
C PHE A 89 -39.82 10.02 20.27
N THR A 90 -40.84 9.31 20.76
CA THR A 90 -41.43 8.14 20.09
C THR A 90 -42.88 8.44 19.77
N LYS A 91 -43.31 8.16 18.53
CA LYS A 91 -44.70 8.27 18.10
C LYS A 91 -45.57 7.24 18.79
N ALA A 92 -46.64 7.70 19.38
CA ALA A 92 -47.63 6.83 20.00
C ALA A 92 -48.57 6.22 18.93
N ASP A 93 -49.02 4.99 19.21
CA ASP A 93 -49.87 4.24 18.29
C ASP A 93 -51.23 4.95 18.09
N GLY A 94 -51.66 5.08 16.84
CA GLY A 94 -52.90 5.67 16.44
C GLY A 94 -53.01 7.18 16.64
N THR A 95 -51.96 7.87 17.07
CA THR A 95 -51.92 9.33 17.27
C THR A 95 -51.02 10.01 16.26
N ASN A 96 -51.03 11.35 16.23
CA ASN A 96 -50.10 12.17 15.46
C ASN A 96 -49.09 12.87 16.39
N GLU A 97 -48.93 12.37 17.59
CA GLU A 97 -48.13 12.97 18.62
C GLU A 97 -46.97 12.06 19.04
N PHE A 98 -45.88 12.68 19.42
CA PHE A 98 -44.68 12.00 19.89
C PHE A 98 -44.50 12.29 21.38
N ALA A 99 -44.23 11.27 22.18
CA ALA A 99 -44.01 11.38 23.59
C ALA A 99 -42.53 11.23 23.93
N GLY A 100 -42.02 12.05 24.82
CA GLY A 100 -40.64 12.02 25.29
C GLY A 100 -40.40 13.08 26.36
N THR A 101 -39.19 13.19 26.86
CA THR A 101 -38.77 14.22 27.83
C THR A 101 -38.00 15.31 27.09
N LEU A 102 -38.32 16.58 27.30
CA LEU A 102 -37.57 17.66 26.68
C LEU A 102 -36.15 17.76 27.29
N PRO A 103 -35.08 17.76 26.50
CA PRO A 103 -33.74 17.95 27.01
C PRO A 103 -33.60 19.40 27.54
N ASP A 104 -33.04 19.58 28.73
CA ASP A 104 -32.76 20.88 29.33
C ASP A 104 -33.96 21.84 29.25
N ALA A 105 -35.14 21.43 29.78
CA ALA A 105 -36.40 22.14 29.64
C ALA A 105 -36.37 23.57 30.22
N GLU A 106 -35.53 23.82 31.23
CA GLU A 106 -35.33 25.13 31.85
C GLU A 106 -34.26 25.99 31.17
N GLY A 107 -33.51 25.43 30.22
CA GLY A 107 -32.46 26.13 29.49
C GLY A 107 -32.98 27.17 28.50
N SER A 108 -32.10 28.02 27.99
CA SER A 108 -32.43 29.01 26.95
C SER A 108 -32.04 28.49 25.55
N GLY A 109 -32.69 28.97 24.51
CA GLY A 109 -32.42 28.65 23.13
C GLY A 109 -33.43 27.65 22.54
N ASN A 110 -33.32 27.38 21.25
CA ASN A 110 -34.23 26.51 20.51
C ASN A 110 -33.87 25.03 20.66
N TYR A 111 -34.85 24.17 20.44
CA TYR A 111 -34.65 22.72 20.35
C TYR A 111 -34.35 22.32 18.90
N LEU A 112 -33.36 21.48 18.68
CA LEU A 112 -33.08 20.84 17.39
C LEU A 112 -33.62 19.41 17.41
N ALA A 113 -34.52 19.08 16.51
CA ALA A 113 -34.94 17.70 16.30
C ALA A 113 -34.23 17.10 15.05
N VAL A 114 -33.86 15.82 15.11
CA VAL A 114 -33.21 15.08 14.01
C VAL A 114 -33.86 13.72 13.84
N TYR A 115 -34.27 13.40 12.63
CA TYR A 115 -34.80 12.09 12.25
C TYR A 115 -33.86 11.39 11.22
N PRO A 116 -33.68 10.08 11.27
CA PRO A 116 -34.09 9.16 12.35
C PRO A 116 -33.35 9.44 13.66
N ALA A 117 -33.92 8.96 14.77
CA ALA A 117 -33.30 9.14 16.10
C ALA A 117 -31.87 8.59 16.11
N LYS A 118 -30.96 9.34 16.71
CA LYS A 118 -29.56 8.96 16.88
C LYS A 118 -29.31 8.65 18.35
N SER A 119 -28.85 7.44 18.65
CA SER A 119 -28.53 7.00 20.01
C SER A 119 -27.28 7.67 20.60
N LYS A 120 -26.41 8.19 19.73
CA LYS A 120 -25.20 8.93 20.15
C LYS A 120 -24.99 10.14 19.25
N LEU A 121 -24.83 11.29 19.86
CA LEU A 121 -24.36 12.52 19.23
C LEU A 121 -22.96 12.79 19.76
N ILE A 122 -22.00 12.99 18.88
CA ILE A 122 -20.66 13.45 19.27
C ILE A 122 -20.76 14.96 19.48
N GLY A 123 -21.00 15.38 20.74
CA GLY A 123 -21.25 16.77 21.06
C GLY A 123 -22.64 17.24 20.58
N GLN A 124 -22.68 18.35 19.84
CA GLN A 124 -23.91 18.93 19.27
C GLN A 124 -24.06 18.58 17.76
N VAL A 125 -23.36 17.55 17.29
CA VAL A 125 -23.26 17.22 15.86
C VAL A 125 -24.08 15.98 15.55
N ALA A 126 -25.14 16.13 14.74
CA ALA A 126 -25.85 15.02 14.11
C ALA A 126 -25.18 14.68 12.77
N SER A 127 -24.69 13.44 12.61
CA SER A 127 -24.11 13.02 11.34
C SER A 127 -25.16 12.36 10.43
N VAL A 128 -25.12 12.72 9.14
CA VAL A 128 -25.89 12.10 8.06
C VAL A 128 -24.96 11.13 7.33
N ASP A 129 -25.22 9.84 7.44
CA ASP A 129 -24.44 8.80 6.78
C ASP A 129 -25.27 8.14 5.68
N LEU A 130 -24.79 8.29 4.42
CA LEU A 130 -25.41 7.72 3.23
C LEU A 130 -24.58 6.56 2.65
N SER A 131 -23.52 6.12 3.32
CA SER A 131 -22.62 5.08 2.81
C SER A 131 -23.28 3.69 2.70
N SER A 132 -24.25 3.42 3.57
CA SER A 132 -24.93 2.11 3.65
C SER A 132 -26.31 2.18 3.01
N GLN A 133 -26.37 2.01 1.68
CA GLN A 133 -27.63 1.95 0.93
C GLN A 133 -27.83 0.55 0.33
N ALA A 134 -29.07 0.06 0.34
CA ALA A 134 -29.43 -1.21 -0.32
C ALA A 134 -29.95 -0.93 -1.73
N ALA A 135 -29.72 -1.86 -2.67
CA ALA A 135 -30.15 -1.71 -4.07
C ALA A 135 -31.68 -1.71 -4.27
N GLY A 136 -32.43 -2.31 -3.34
CA GLY A 136 -33.87 -2.49 -3.45
C GLY A 136 -34.68 -1.43 -2.73
N GLY A 137 -35.40 -0.61 -3.47
CA GLY A 137 -36.50 0.19 -2.94
C GLY A 137 -36.09 1.38 -2.08
N LEU A 138 -37.12 1.99 -1.47
CA LEU A 138 -37.00 3.14 -0.59
C LEU A 138 -36.63 2.70 0.84
N ASN A 139 -35.66 3.38 1.46
CA ASN A 139 -35.23 3.10 2.84
C ASN A 139 -35.56 4.28 3.76
N PRO A 140 -36.57 4.16 4.65
CA PRO A 140 -36.96 5.23 5.55
C PRO A 140 -35.81 5.71 6.47
N ASN A 141 -34.88 4.82 6.84
CA ASN A 141 -33.76 5.17 7.71
C ASN A 141 -32.71 6.09 7.04
N LEU A 142 -32.79 6.29 5.74
CA LEU A 142 -31.96 7.21 4.97
C LEU A 142 -32.66 8.52 4.63
N THR A 143 -33.91 8.68 5.06
CA THR A 143 -34.68 9.92 4.92
C THR A 143 -34.34 10.85 6.09
N TYR A 144 -33.15 11.43 6.03
CA TYR A 144 -32.69 12.34 7.08
C TYR A 144 -33.45 13.67 7.02
N MET A 145 -33.95 14.09 8.19
CA MET A 145 -34.68 15.34 8.35
C MET A 145 -34.26 16.05 9.65
N TYR A 146 -34.48 17.35 9.72
CA TYR A 146 -34.29 18.15 10.91
C TYR A 146 -35.43 19.15 11.09
N ALA A 147 -35.67 19.56 12.34
CA ALA A 147 -36.59 20.64 12.69
C ALA A 147 -36.01 21.48 13.80
N ILE A 148 -36.40 22.75 13.84
CA ILE A 148 -36.04 23.70 14.91
C ILE A 148 -37.32 24.16 15.55
N SER A 149 -37.42 24.06 16.88
CA SER A 149 -38.57 24.52 17.69
C SER A 149 -38.12 25.47 18.77
N ALA A 150 -38.79 26.60 18.94
CA ALA A 150 -38.47 27.56 19.96
C ALA A 150 -39.06 27.14 21.34
N ASP A 151 -40.19 26.46 21.31
CA ASP A 151 -40.96 26.08 22.52
C ASP A 151 -40.90 24.59 22.87
N GLY A 152 -40.29 23.78 21.96
CA GLY A 152 -40.23 22.32 22.12
C GLY A 152 -41.58 21.60 21.98
N LYS A 153 -42.62 22.28 21.49
CA LYS A 153 -43.97 21.69 21.36
C LYS A 153 -44.32 21.30 19.92
N THR A 154 -43.78 22.03 18.98
CA THR A 154 -44.05 21.82 17.56
C THR A 154 -42.74 21.73 16.77
N PHE A 155 -42.60 20.69 15.96
CA PHE A 155 -41.44 20.46 15.12
C PHE A 155 -41.87 20.35 13.66
N GLU A 156 -41.45 21.29 12.82
CA GLU A 156 -41.65 21.27 11.36
C GLU A 156 -40.37 20.78 10.68
N PHE A 157 -40.41 19.56 10.18
CA PHE A 157 -39.23 18.90 9.62
C PHE A 157 -38.91 19.37 8.20
N ASN A 158 -37.63 19.50 7.93
CA ASN A 158 -37.05 19.74 6.61
C ASN A 158 -36.14 18.59 6.22
N HIS A 159 -36.15 18.20 4.95
CA HIS A 159 -35.25 17.15 4.46
C HIS A 159 -33.79 17.60 4.46
N LEU A 160 -32.88 16.66 4.69
CA LEU A 160 -31.43 16.82 4.54
C LEU A 160 -30.89 16.12 3.30
N THR A 161 -31.67 15.22 2.68
CA THR A 161 -31.26 14.41 1.54
C THR A 161 -32.22 14.61 0.36
N ALA A 162 -31.70 14.42 -0.84
CA ALA A 162 -32.46 14.29 -2.09
C ALA A 162 -32.57 12.80 -2.46
N LEU A 163 -33.45 12.52 -3.41
CA LEU A 163 -33.64 11.18 -3.94
C LEU A 163 -33.44 11.17 -5.45
N LEU A 164 -32.64 10.24 -5.96
CA LEU A 164 -32.46 9.99 -7.38
C LEU A 164 -33.09 8.64 -7.73
N LYS A 165 -33.96 8.63 -8.76
CA LYS A 165 -34.49 7.42 -9.41
C LYS A 165 -33.80 7.27 -10.77
N PRO A 166 -32.72 6.47 -10.86
CA PRO A 166 -32.01 6.28 -12.11
C PRO A 166 -32.69 5.23 -13.01
N SER A 167 -32.49 5.39 -14.32
CA SER A 167 -32.70 4.33 -15.31
C SER A 167 -31.36 4.04 -15.96
N PHE A 168 -30.87 2.81 -15.85
CA PHE A 168 -29.57 2.43 -16.42
C PHE A 168 -29.73 1.81 -17.80
N THR A 169 -28.85 2.19 -18.74
CA THR A 169 -28.76 1.63 -20.10
C THR A 169 -27.30 1.33 -20.44
N GLY A 170 -27.05 0.53 -21.47
CA GLY A 170 -25.70 0.25 -21.97
C GLY A 170 -25.06 -1.02 -21.45
N ILE A 171 -25.66 -1.72 -20.48
CA ILE A 171 -25.23 -3.05 -20.07
C ILE A 171 -25.92 -4.09 -20.96
N PRO A 172 -25.18 -5.02 -21.61
CA PRO A 172 -25.75 -6.14 -22.35
C PRO A 172 -26.68 -7.00 -21.50
N SER A 173 -27.80 -7.42 -22.07
CA SER A 173 -28.82 -8.15 -21.33
C SER A 173 -28.39 -9.54 -20.81
N GLU A 174 -27.31 -10.10 -21.41
CA GLU A 174 -26.70 -11.38 -21.01
C GLU A 174 -25.69 -11.22 -19.87
N GLU A 175 -25.44 -10.00 -19.41
CA GLU A 175 -24.55 -9.74 -18.30
C GLU A 175 -25.29 -9.49 -16.99
N THR A 176 -24.78 -10.06 -15.92
CA THR A 176 -25.35 -9.92 -14.58
C THR A 176 -24.53 -8.93 -13.77
N VAL A 177 -25.19 -7.91 -13.23
CA VAL A 177 -24.53 -6.94 -12.36
C VAL A 177 -24.12 -7.60 -11.05
N SER A 178 -22.85 -7.43 -10.67
CA SER A 178 -22.27 -7.94 -9.43
C SER A 178 -22.05 -6.85 -8.38
N SER A 179 -21.73 -5.63 -8.82
CA SER A 179 -21.62 -4.49 -7.92
C SER A 179 -21.80 -3.15 -8.65
N VAL A 180 -22.24 -2.15 -7.89
CA VAL A 180 -22.34 -0.76 -8.34
C VAL A 180 -21.66 0.12 -7.29
N ALA A 181 -20.79 1.01 -7.73
CA ALA A 181 -20.19 2.01 -6.86
C ALA A 181 -20.51 3.41 -7.41
N ILE A 182 -20.75 4.35 -6.50
CA ILE A 182 -21.07 5.73 -6.84
C ILE A 182 -20.17 6.64 -6.03
N SER A 183 -19.49 7.55 -6.72
CA SER A 183 -18.67 8.60 -6.10
C SER A 183 -19.09 9.99 -6.57
N SER A 184 -18.68 11.02 -5.86
CA SER A 184 -18.95 12.40 -6.19
C SER A 184 -17.75 13.30 -5.89
N ASP A 185 -17.63 14.40 -6.62
CA ASP A 185 -16.68 15.49 -6.35
C ASP A 185 -17.26 16.59 -5.42
N GLU A 186 -18.50 16.42 -4.91
CA GLU A 186 -19.02 17.28 -3.85
C GLU A 186 -18.28 16.99 -2.55
N PRO A 187 -17.76 18.00 -1.81
CA PRO A 187 -17.07 17.77 -0.55
C PRO A 187 -17.89 16.97 0.45
N THR A 188 -17.27 15.96 1.05
CA THR A 188 -17.94 15.01 1.94
C THR A 188 -18.18 15.55 3.35
N ASP A 189 -17.33 16.46 3.81
CA ASP A 189 -17.39 17.06 5.15
C ASP A 189 -17.83 18.51 5.05
N LYS A 190 -19.13 18.75 5.12
CA LYS A 190 -19.69 20.10 5.33
C LYS A 190 -20.45 20.12 6.65
N ASP A 191 -19.93 20.89 7.58
CA ASP A 191 -20.69 21.28 8.75
C ASP A 191 -21.68 22.37 8.35
N GLN A 192 -22.97 22.12 8.48
CA GLN A 192 -23.99 23.14 8.38
C GLN A 192 -24.37 23.56 9.80
N ASP A 193 -23.98 24.77 10.18
CA ASP A 193 -24.50 25.37 11.40
C ASP A 193 -25.99 25.65 11.19
N VAL A 194 -26.82 24.89 11.87
CA VAL A 194 -28.27 25.01 11.76
C VAL A 194 -28.78 25.98 12.85
N MET A 195 -27.95 26.23 13.87
CA MET A 195 -28.35 27.07 15.00
C MET A 195 -27.21 27.20 16.02
N ASN A 196 -26.77 28.43 16.36
CA ASN A 196 -25.85 28.80 17.47
C ASN A 196 -25.14 27.63 18.16
N ASN A 197 -24.15 27.02 17.51
CA ASN A 197 -23.39 25.84 17.92
C ASN A 197 -24.08 24.46 17.78
N ASN A 198 -25.29 24.36 17.25
CA ASN A 198 -25.86 23.06 16.88
C ASN A 198 -25.60 22.80 15.40
N THR A 199 -24.62 22.00 15.11
CA THR A 199 -24.13 21.69 13.76
C THR A 199 -24.67 20.34 13.31
N ILE A 200 -25.21 20.27 12.08
CA ILE A 200 -25.44 19.00 11.41
C ILE A 200 -24.21 18.70 10.57
N ARG A 201 -23.42 17.73 11.00
CA ARG A 201 -22.29 17.24 10.23
C ARG A 201 -22.78 16.34 9.12
N ARG A 202 -22.55 16.74 7.89
CA ARG A 202 -22.82 15.94 6.72
C ARG A 202 -21.58 15.14 6.37
N ALA A 203 -21.34 14.03 7.09
CA ALA A 203 -20.37 13.03 6.67
C ALA A 203 -21.02 12.18 5.57
N TYR A 204 -21.05 12.68 4.37
CA TYR A 204 -21.46 11.89 3.23
C TYR A 204 -20.25 11.07 2.76
N GLY A 205 -20.14 9.83 3.21
CA GLY A 205 -19.23 8.89 2.58
C GLY A 205 -19.66 8.64 1.14
N TYR A 206 -18.93 9.19 0.17
CA TYR A 206 -19.30 9.11 -1.25
C TYR A 206 -18.91 7.83 -1.97
N ASN A 207 -18.43 6.84 -1.27
CA ASN A 207 -18.27 5.51 -1.81
C ASN A 207 -19.49 4.66 -1.45
N ILE A 208 -20.61 4.98 -2.08
CA ILE A 208 -21.83 4.17 -1.94
C ILE A 208 -21.69 2.95 -2.85
N SER A 209 -21.87 1.76 -2.29
CA SER A 209 -21.84 0.51 -3.06
C SER A 209 -23.14 -0.27 -2.95
N PHE A 210 -23.51 -0.94 -4.04
CA PHE A 210 -24.67 -1.82 -4.12
C PHE A 210 -24.28 -3.15 -4.75
N THR A 211 -25.01 -4.20 -4.44
CA THR A 211 -24.82 -5.53 -5.04
C THR A 211 -25.66 -5.76 -6.31
N ALA A 212 -26.48 -4.78 -6.69
CA ALA A 212 -27.31 -4.77 -7.91
C ALA A 212 -27.58 -3.31 -8.31
N LEU A 213 -28.16 -3.09 -9.49
CA LEU A 213 -28.58 -1.73 -9.91
C LEU A 213 -29.60 -1.15 -8.94
N PRO A 214 -29.34 0.03 -8.34
CA PRO A 214 -30.26 0.62 -7.37
C PRO A 214 -31.48 1.22 -8.07
N THR A 215 -32.67 0.99 -7.48
CA THR A 215 -33.91 1.64 -7.94
C THR A 215 -33.98 3.09 -7.46
N TYR A 216 -33.44 3.38 -6.28
CA TYR A 216 -33.36 4.70 -5.69
C TYR A 216 -32.00 4.91 -5.04
N ILE A 217 -31.50 6.14 -5.12
CA ILE A 217 -30.22 6.56 -4.52
C ILE A 217 -30.49 7.81 -3.69
N TYR A 218 -30.15 7.77 -2.42
CA TYR A 218 -30.17 8.95 -1.56
C TYR A 218 -28.90 9.75 -1.79
N LEU A 219 -29.09 11.03 -2.10
CA LEU A 219 -28.00 11.96 -2.40
C LEU A 219 -28.02 13.13 -1.39
N PRO A 220 -26.86 13.71 -1.11
CA PRO A 220 -26.82 15.01 -0.48
C PRO A 220 -27.29 16.09 -1.45
N PRO A 221 -27.64 17.27 -0.95
CA PRO A 221 -27.73 18.46 -1.77
C PRO A 221 -26.37 18.72 -2.45
N MET A 222 -26.39 19.01 -3.75
CA MET A 222 -25.19 19.21 -4.55
C MET A 222 -25.28 20.49 -5.36
N GLY A 223 -24.16 21.17 -5.54
CA GLY A 223 -24.07 22.34 -6.41
C GLY A 223 -24.20 22.02 -7.92
N VAL A 224 -24.27 23.06 -8.72
CA VAL A 224 -24.20 22.95 -10.19
C VAL A 224 -22.79 22.61 -10.62
N GLY A 225 -22.65 21.81 -11.67
CA GLY A 225 -21.35 21.38 -12.22
C GLY A 225 -20.68 20.26 -11.45
N LYS A 226 -21.32 19.73 -10.41
CA LYS A 226 -20.79 18.59 -9.62
C LYS A 226 -20.98 17.28 -10.36
N LYS A 227 -20.05 16.35 -10.16
CA LYS A 227 -20.02 15.05 -10.85
C LYS A 227 -20.47 13.94 -9.92
N LEU A 228 -21.31 13.06 -10.45
CA LEU A 228 -21.59 11.73 -9.91
C LEU A 228 -21.02 10.72 -10.88
N VAL A 229 -20.08 9.93 -10.43
CA VAL A 229 -19.46 8.86 -11.22
C VAL A 229 -20.07 7.53 -10.80
N PHE A 230 -20.61 6.82 -11.76
CA PHE A 230 -21.20 5.49 -11.60
C PHE A 230 -20.25 4.47 -12.19
N ILE A 231 -19.88 3.46 -11.42
CA ILE A 231 -19.09 2.33 -11.86
C ILE A 231 -19.89 1.07 -11.58
N VAL A 232 -20.13 0.30 -12.63
CA VAL A 232 -20.92 -0.94 -12.57
C VAL A 232 -20.06 -2.11 -13.02
N ALA A 233 -19.83 -3.06 -12.14
CA ALA A 233 -19.20 -4.32 -12.50
C ALA A 233 -20.27 -5.37 -12.80
N THR A 234 -20.04 -6.14 -13.84
CA THR A 234 -20.85 -7.30 -14.21
C THR A 234 -20.03 -8.59 -14.05
N ASN A 235 -20.60 -9.70 -14.42
CA ASN A 235 -19.88 -10.98 -14.48
C ASN A 235 -18.88 -11.07 -15.65
N LYS A 236 -18.79 -10.05 -16.52
CA LYS A 236 -17.88 -10.03 -17.68
C LYS A 236 -17.02 -8.79 -17.76
N ASP A 237 -17.58 -7.62 -17.45
CA ASP A 237 -16.91 -6.32 -17.69
C ASP A 237 -17.21 -5.28 -16.61
N THR A 238 -16.55 -4.14 -16.72
CA THR A 238 -16.83 -2.95 -15.91
C THR A 238 -17.33 -1.83 -16.82
N TYR A 239 -18.41 -1.17 -16.40
CA TYR A 239 -19.05 -0.05 -17.10
C TYR A 239 -18.98 1.20 -16.25
N SER A 240 -18.92 2.35 -16.88
CA SER A 240 -18.92 3.64 -16.17
C SER A 240 -19.78 4.68 -16.86
N ALA A 241 -20.28 5.62 -16.07
CA ALA A 241 -20.91 6.85 -16.55
C ALA A 241 -20.60 8.00 -15.59
N THR A 242 -20.49 9.20 -16.12
CA THR A 242 -20.37 10.43 -15.33
C THR A 242 -21.57 11.32 -15.59
N LEU A 243 -22.34 11.58 -14.54
CA LEU A 243 -23.45 12.52 -14.56
C LEU A 243 -22.96 13.86 -13.98
N THR A 244 -22.99 14.92 -14.78
CA THR A 244 -22.70 16.27 -14.30
C THR A 244 -24.01 17.02 -14.01
N THR A 245 -24.15 17.58 -12.81
CA THR A 245 -25.35 18.31 -12.40
C THR A 245 -25.50 19.61 -13.20
N LYS A 246 -26.57 19.71 -14.00
CA LYS A 246 -26.92 20.92 -14.75
C LYS A 246 -27.69 21.94 -13.90
N LYS A 247 -28.28 21.47 -12.80
CA LYS A 247 -28.99 22.26 -11.79
C LYS A 247 -28.57 21.74 -10.42
N ALA A 248 -28.71 22.57 -9.40
CA ALA A 248 -28.47 22.13 -8.03
C ALA A 248 -29.43 20.97 -7.66
N ILE A 249 -28.90 19.99 -6.95
CA ILE A 249 -29.71 18.95 -6.30
C ILE A 249 -30.10 19.47 -4.93
N GLU A 250 -31.40 19.66 -4.73
CA GLU A 250 -31.96 20.21 -3.49
C GLU A 250 -32.51 19.10 -2.59
N ALA A 251 -32.36 19.27 -1.30
CA ALA A 251 -32.96 18.37 -0.32
C ALA A 251 -34.51 18.30 -0.49
N GLY A 252 -35.08 17.15 -0.24
CA GLY A 252 -36.53 16.91 -0.35
C GLY A 252 -37.06 16.80 -1.77
N LYS A 253 -36.18 16.79 -2.78
CA LYS A 253 -36.57 16.65 -4.18
C LYS A 253 -36.27 15.24 -4.69
N LEU A 254 -37.16 14.76 -5.58
CA LEU A 254 -36.95 13.53 -6.37
C LEU A 254 -36.48 13.93 -7.78
N TYR A 255 -35.37 13.34 -8.19
CA TYR A 255 -34.80 13.50 -9.52
C TYR A 255 -34.90 12.19 -10.30
N THR A 256 -35.13 12.28 -11.60
CA THR A 256 -35.12 11.14 -12.54
C THR A 256 -34.10 11.42 -13.63
N THR A 257 -33.34 10.41 -14.02
CA THR A 257 -32.41 10.52 -15.14
C THR A 257 -32.09 9.16 -15.73
N THR A 258 -31.73 9.13 -17.01
CA THR A 258 -31.13 7.98 -17.64
C THR A 258 -29.62 8.07 -17.54
N ILE A 259 -29.00 7.00 -17.09
CA ILE A 259 -27.56 6.84 -16.95
C ILE A 259 -27.12 5.86 -18.03
N ALA A 260 -26.55 6.40 -19.11
CA ALA A 260 -25.97 5.61 -20.18
C ALA A 260 -24.59 5.13 -19.75
N LEU A 261 -24.46 3.85 -19.51
CA LEU A 261 -23.22 3.21 -19.10
C LEU A 261 -22.44 2.79 -20.33
N GLU A 262 -21.16 3.07 -20.35
CA GLU A 262 -20.22 2.66 -21.38
C GLU A 262 -19.17 1.73 -20.77
N LYS A 263 -18.66 0.77 -21.54
CA LYS A 263 -17.58 -0.10 -21.08
C LYS A 263 -16.40 0.73 -20.64
N SER A 264 -15.98 0.58 -19.40
CA SER A 264 -14.91 1.37 -18.82
C SER A 264 -13.56 0.77 -19.16
N ALA A 265 -12.72 1.57 -19.82
CA ALA A 265 -11.34 1.24 -20.11
C ALA A 265 -10.35 2.09 -19.26
N ARG A 266 -10.80 2.66 -18.13
CA ARG A 266 -9.92 3.51 -17.32
C ARG A 266 -8.78 2.72 -16.71
N THR A 267 -7.58 2.96 -17.19
CA THR A 267 -6.34 2.34 -16.71
C THR A 267 -5.57 3.23 -15.73
N ASP A 268 -5.88 4.53 -15.69
CA ASP A 268 -5.18 5.51 -14.86
C ASP A 268 -5.75 5.51 -13.44
N TRP A 269 -4.91 5.11 -12.50
CA TRP A 269 -5.20 5.19 -11.07
C TRP A 269 -4.74 6.55 -10.52
N GLU A 270 -5.59 7.16 -9.72
CA GLU A 270 -5.30 8.37 -8.94
C GLU A 270 -5.95 8.26 -7.55
N PRO A 271 -5.49 9.02 -6.54
CA PRO A 271 -6.12 9.03 -5.22
C PRO A 271 -7.61 9.40 -5.28
N GLY A 272 -8.42 8.67 -4.51
CA GLY A 272 -9.86 8.91 -4.40
C GLY A 272 -10.73 8.15 -5.39
N LEU A 273 -10.15 7.24 -6.18
CA LEU A 273 -10.95 6.32 -7.01
C LEU A 273 -11.85 5.43 -6.17
N VAL A 274 -13.01 5.10 -6.70
CA VAL A 274 -13.88 4.09 -6.09
C VAL A 274 -13.30 2.69 -6.25
N SER A 275 -13.54 1.87 -5.24
CA SER A 275 -13.14 0.48 -5.20
C SER A 275 -14.22 -0.38 -5.85
N VAL A 276 -13.87 -1.16 -6.87
CA VAL A 276 -14.80 -2.06 -7.57
C VAL A 276 -14.22 -3.46 -7.66
N GLN A 277 -14.94 -4.43 -7.10
CA GLN A 277 -14.52 -5.82 -7.15
C GLN A 277 -14.39 -6.29 -8.61
N PRO A 278 -13.25 -6.88 -8.98
CA PRO A 278 -13.05 -7.40 -10.32
C PRO A 278 -13.90 -8.63 -10.60
N VAL A 279 -14.09 -8.92 -11.87
CA VAL A 279 -14.67 -10.19 -12.35
C VAL A 279 -13.81 -11.36 -11.90
N GLY A 280 -14.44 -12.49 -11.58
CA GLY A 280 -13.79 -13.71 -11.12
C GLY A 280 -14.21 -14.13 -9.71
N GLU A 281 -13.71 -15.26 -9.26
CA GLU A 281 -13.99 -15.86 -7.95
C GLU A 281 -12.75 -15.92 -7.05
N GLY A 282 -11.61 -15.51 -7.62
CA GLY A 282 -10.31 -15.60 -6.94
C GLY A 282 -9.83 -17.03 -6.77
N THR A 283 -10.28 -17.95 -7.63
CA THR A 283 -9.74 -19.31 -7.72
C THR A 283 -8.68 -19.39 -8.83
N GLU A 284 -7.87 -20.43 -8.85
CA GLU A 284 -6.86 -20.61 -9.91
C GLU A 284 -7.49 -20.69 -11.31
N LYS A 285 -8.64 -21.35 -11.43
CA LYS A 285 -9.37 -21.49 -12.72
C LYS A 285 -10.18 -20.26 -13.09
N ASN A 286 -10.61 -19.46 -12.10
CA ASN A 286 -11.37 -18.23 -12.28
C ASN A 286 -10.81 -17.13 -11.38
N PRO A 287 -9.61 -16.59 -11.70
CA PRO A 287 -8.96 -15.56 -10.89
C PRO A 287 -9.72 -14.23 -10.94
N TYR A 288 -9.53 -13.38 -9.96
CA TYR A 288 -9.96 -11.98 -10.03
C TYR A 288 -9.17 -11.25 -11.12
N LEU A 289 -9.86 -10.66 -12.13
CA LEU A 289 -9.25 -10.00 -13.27
C LEU A 289 -9.02 -8.52 -13.00
N ILE A 290 -7.79 -8.13 -12.78
CA ILE A 290 -7.41 -6.73 -12.59
C ILE A 290 -7.26 -6.08 -13.97
N ALA A 291 -8.36 -5.54 -14.47
CA ALA A 291 -8.50 -5.04 -15.85
C ALA A 291 -8.50 -3.51 -15.92
N ASN A 292 -8.57 -2.81 -14.80
CA ASN A 292 -8.68 -1.35 -14.76
C ASN A 292 -8.26 -0.79 -13.38
N ALA A 293 -8.15 0.52 -13.29
CA ALA A 293 -7.74 1.22 -12.07
C ALA A 293 -8.69 1.04 -10.88
N TYR A 294 -9.99 0.82 -11.11
CA TYR A 294 -10.97 0.57 -10.05
C TYR A 294 -10.76 -0.80 -9.41
N ASN A 295 -10.38 -1.81 -10.21
CA ASN A 295 -10.02 -3.15 -9.71
C ASN A 295 -8.72 -3.12 -8.91
N LEU A 296 -7.74 -2.30 -9.33
CA LEU A 296 -6.50 -2.08 -8.57
C LEU A 296 -6.80 -1.40 -7.22
N GLU A 297 -7.70 -0.40 -7.19
CA GLU A 297 -8.15 0.22 -5.95
C GLU A 297 -8.85 -0.80 -5.03
N TRP A 298 -9.67 -1.70 -5.59
CA TRP A 298 -10.29 -2.77 -4.80
C TRP A 298 -9.24 -3.71 -4.19
N LEU A 299 -8.27 -4.15 -4.99
CA LEU A 299 -7.17 -4.99 -4.48
C LEU A 299 -6.40 -4.28 -3.37
N LYS A 300 -6.19 -2.97 -3.49
CA LYS A 300 -5.55 -2.15 -2.47
C LYS A 300 -6.34 -2.17 -1.14
N THR A 301 -7.67 -2.15 -1.20
CA THR A 301 -8.52 -2.16 0.00
C THR A 301 -8.60 -3.52 0.68
N VAL A 302 -8.53 -4.62 -0.08
CA VAL A 302 -8.79 -5.97 0.44
C VAL A 302 -7.54 -6.87 0.52
N GLY A 303 -6.46 -6.51 -0.17
CA GLY A 303 -5.29 -7.38 -0.35
C GLY A 303 -4.64 -7.89 0.93
N GLY A 304 -4.73 -7.13 2.03
CA GLY A 304 -4.23 -7.52 3.35
C GLY A 304 -5.21 -8.32 4.22
N TYR A 305 -6.45 -8.56 3.78
CA TYR A 305 -7.41 -9.31 4.60
C TYR A 305 -7.15 -10.82 4.56
N ALA A 306 -7.34 -11.48 5.71
CA ALA A 306 -7.16 -12.92 5.85
C ALA A 306 -8.06 -13.74 4.90
N SER A 307 -9.26 -13.23 4.56
CA SER A 307 -10.19 -13.82 3.60
C SER A 307 -9.63 -13.91 2.17
N ASN A 308 -8.59 -13.15 1.86
CA ASN A 308 -7.93 -13.14 0.56
C ASN A 308 -6.65 -14.01 0.50
N ALA A 309 -6.34 -14.73 1.58
CA ALA A 309 -5.25 -15.70 1.56
C ALA A 309 -5.53 -16.81 0.53
N GLY A 310 -4.52 -17.11 -0.31
CA GLY A 310 -4.63 -18.11 -1.39
C GLY A 310 -5.53 -17.71 -2.57
N LYS A 311 -6.07 -16.49 -2.60
CA LYS A 311 -6.82 -15.99 -3.73
C LYS A 311 -5.90 -15.66 -4.91
N PHE A 312 -6.41 -15.89 -6.12
CA PHE A 312 -5.71 -15.65 -7.37
C PHE A 312 -6.20 -14.35 -8.01
N TYR A 313 -5.25 -13.52 -8.40
CA TYR A 313 -5.44 -12.26 -9.10
C TYR A 313 -4.63 -12.29 -10.40
N LYS A 314 -5.22 -11.87 -11.49
CA LYS A 314 -4.56 -11.82 -12.79
C LYS A 314 -4.74 -10.44 -13.43
N GLN A 315 -3.66 -9.76 -13.72
CA GLN A 315 -3.70 -8.51 -14.47
C GLN A 315 -4.04 -8.79 -15.95
N THR A 316 -4.92 -8.00 -16.53
CA THR A 316 -5.38 -8.18 -17.91
C THR A 316 -5.26 -6.93 -18.78
N ALA A 317 -4.76 -5.84 -18.21
CA ALA A 317 -4.47 -4.59 -18.93
C ALA A 317 -3.26 -3.89 -18.31
N ASP A 318 -2.57 -3.08 -19.09
CA ASP A 318 -1.59 -2.15 -18.56
C ASP A 318 -2.29 -1.09 -17.73
N LEU A 319 -1.68 -0.69 -16.61
CA LEU A 319 -2.22 0.27 -15.67
C LEU A 319 -1.22 1.41 -15.45
N THR A 320 -1.71 2.59 -15.11
CA THR A 320 -0.88 3.73 -14.73
C THR A 320 -1.22 4.16 -13.32
N ILE A 321 -0.21 4.44 -12.50
CA ILE A 321 -0.38 4.98 -11.14
C ILE A 321 0.16 6.42 -11.13
N SER A 322 -0.56 7.35 -10.52
CA SER A 322 -0.10 8.72 -10.35
C SER A 322 -0.39 9.27 -8.95
N GLY A 323 0.58 9.98 -8.38
CA GLY A 323 0.43 10.68 -7.11
C GLY A 323 0.65 9.82 -5.86
N GLU A 324 0.02 10.21 -4.76
CA GLU A 324 0.23 9.58 -3.45
C GLU A 324 -0.35 8.16 -3.42
N TRP A 325 0.55 7.18 -3.42
CA TRP A 325 0.20 5.76 -3.39
C TRP A 325 0.18 5.21 -1.97
N LYS A 326 -0.92 4.61 -1.59
CA LYS A 326 -1.01 3.78 -0.38
C LYS A 326 -0.88 2.32 -0.79
N PRO A 327 0.20 1.62 -0.40
CA PRO A 327 0.49 0.27 -0.86
C PRO A 327 -0.59 -0.76 -0.54
N ILE A 328 -0.61 -1.85 -1.31
CA ILE A 328 -1.43 -3.03 -1.01
C ILE A 328 -0.85 -3.71 0.24
N ALA A 329 -1.72 -4.12 1.19
CA ALA A 329 -1.35 -4.86 2.40
C ALA A 329 -0.32 -4.12 3.29
N THR A 330 -0.75 -3.07 3.96
CA THR A 330 0.09 -2.13 4.73
C THR A 330 0.51 -2.60 6.13
N SER A 331 0.14 -3.81 6.54
CA SER A 331 0.44 -4.33 7.89
C SER A 331 1.33 -5.57 7.85
N THR A 332 2.33 -5.63 8.73
CA THR A 332 3.19 -6.81 8.91
C THR A 332 2.42 -8.04 9.39
N SER A 333 1.36 -7.85 10.16
CA SER A 333 0.48 -8.93 10.65
C SER A 333 -0.53 -9.39 9.61
N ASN A 334 -0.86 -8.53 8.66
CA ASN A 334 -1.80 -8.79 7.57
C ASN A 334 -1.13 -8.53 6.21
N PRO A 335 -0.07 -9.28 5.85
CA PRO A 335 0.58 -9.14 4.55
C PRO A 335 -0.31 -9.69 3.43
N PHE A 336 0.04 -9.35 2.20
CA PHE A 336 -0.54 -10.02 1.04
C PHE A 336 -0.19 -11.51 1.06
N LYS A 337 -1.20 -12.38 0.99
CA LYS A 337 -1.06 -13.87 1.02
C LYS A 337 -1.73 -14.53 -0.19
N GLY A 338 -2.11 -13.75 -1.19
CA GLY A 338 -2.67 -14.25 -2.45
C GLY A 338 -1.57 -14.59 -3.47
N ILE A 339 -2.03 -14.91 -4.67
CA ILE A 339 -1.19 -15.08 -5.86
C ILE A 339 -1.56 -13.96 -6.84
N TYR A 340 -0.67 -13.00 -7.05
CA TYR A 340 -0.81 -11.96 -8.06
C TYR A 340 0.03 -12.30 -9.28
N ASP A 341 -0.64 -12.54 -10.39
CA ASP A 341 0.00 -12.77 -11.71
C ASP A 341 -0.16 -11.51 -12.55
N GLY A 342 0.94 -10.79 -12.75
CA GLY A 342 1.00 -9.63 -13.63
C GLY A 342 0.73 -9.96 -15.09
N ASN A 343 0.84 -11.25 -15.48
CA ASN A 343 0.55 -11.74 -16.84
C ASN A 343 1.32 -10.95 -17.92
N ASP A 344 2.55 -10.55 -17.59
CA ASP A 344 3.46 -9.73 -18.39
C ASP A 344 2.93 -8.33 -18.75
N MET A 345 1.82 -7.90 -18.10
CA MET A 345 1.31 -6.53 -18.22
C MET A 345 2.16 -5.57 -17.39
N THR A 346 2.11 -4.29 -17.77
CA THR A 346 2.89 -3.23 -17.15
C THR A 346 2.02 -2.39 -16.20
N ILE A 347 2.61 -2.02 -15.06
CA ILE A 347 2.14 -0.90 -14.24
C ILE A 347 3.17 0.22 -14.38
N SER A 348 2.74 1.38 -14.89
CA SER A 348 3.61 2.52 -15.19
C SER A 348 3.26 3.76 -14.35
N GLY A 349 4.10 4.80 -14.42
CA GLY A 349 3.85 6.13 -13.83
C GLY A 349 4.69 6.45 -12.61
N SER A 350 4.08 6.93 -11.50
CA SER A 350 4.81 7.32 -10.31
C SER A 350 4.07 6.96 -9.03
N MET A 351 4.80 6.53 -8.02
CA MET A 351 4.31 6.31 -6.66
C MET A 351 5.01 7.25 -5.69
N GLU A 352 4.25 8.19 -5.14
CA GLU A 352 4.72 9.08 -4.08
C GLU A 352 4.28 8.55 -2.72
N PHE A 353 5.18 8.54 -1.75
CA PHE A 353 4.87 8.13 -0.38
C PHE A 353 4.99 9.34 0.53
N SER A 354 3.92 9.62 1.29
CA SER A 354 3.91 10.76 2.21
C SER A 354 4.93 10.59 3.34
N SER A 355 5.40 11.71 3.85
CA SER A 355 6.36 11.73 4.98
C SER A 355 5.81 11.13 6.27
N SER A 356 4.50 10.97 6.39
CA SER A 356 3.83 10.33 7.53
C SER A 356 3.71 8.82 7.39
N TYR A 357 4.02 8.25 6.21
CA TYR A 357 3.96 6.82 5.98
C TYR A 357 5.26 6.16 6.46
N ASP A 358 5.20 5.37 7.53
CA ASP A 358 6.33 4.65 8.12
C ASP A 358 6.40 3.17 7.74
N GLY A 359 5.56 2.74 6.80
CA GLY A 359 5.50 1.39 6.28
C GLY A 359 6.56 1.10 5.20
N ALA A 360 6.53 -0.13 4.71
CA ALA A 360 7.33 -0.54 3.57
C ALA A 360 6.70 -0.06 2.26
N CYS A 361 7.48 0.58 1.39
CA CYS A 361 7.05 1.28 0.18
C CYS A 361 7.23 0.41 -1.08
N GLY A 362 6.19 0.30 -1.89
CA GLY A 362 6.14 -0.45 -3.14
C GLY A 362 4.71 -0.60 -3.62
N LEU A 363 4.48 -1.35 -4.70
CA LEU A 363 3.12 -1.71 -5.09
C LEU A 363 2.45 -2.47 -3.93
N PHE A 364 3.16 -3.44 -3.36
CA PHE A 364 2.81 -4.13 -2.12
C PHE A 364 3.71 -3.64 -0.97
N SER A 365 3.11 -3.35 0.20
CA SER A 365 3.90 -3.02 1.38
C SER A 365 4.57 -4.28 1.95
N TYR A 366 3.76 -5.28 2.31
CA TYR A 366 4.21 -6.55 2.89
C TYR A 366 3.68 -7.72 2.06
N ASN A 367 4.59 -8.56 1.56
CA ASN A 367 4.25 -9.76 0.81
C ASN A 367 4.63 -11.04 1.59
N ALA A 368 3.69 -11.95 1.75
CA ALA A 368 3.89 -13.34 2.22
C ALA A 368 3.18 -14.35 1.28
N GLY A 369 2.72 -13.88 0.12
CA GLY A 369 2.12 -14.65 -0.96
C GLY A 369 3.06 -14.75 -2.16
N THR A 370 2.50 -14.87 -3.35
CA THR A 370 3.26 -14.94 -4.60
C THR A 370 2.91 -13.76 -5.50
N ILE A 371 3.93 -13.03 -5.97
CA ILE A 371 3.81 -11.99 -6.99
C ILE A 371 4.68 -12.45 -8.15
N LYS A 372 4.13 -12.51 -9.35
CA LYS A 372 4.86 -13.03 -10.51
C LYS A 372 4.50 -12.34 -11.82
N ASN A 373 5.42 -12.41 -12.79
CA ASN A 373 5.23 -11.96 -14.18
C ASN A 373 4.70 -10.51 -14.25
N LEU A 374 5.25 -9.62 -13.46
CA LEU A 374 4.80 -8.22 -13.35
C LEU A 374 5.89 -7.28 -13.86
N ASN A 375 5.53 -6.40 -14.80
CA ASN A 375 6.40 -5.34 -15.26
C ASN A 375 6.06 -4.04 -14.54
N MET A 376 7.06 -3.42 -13.93
CA MET A 376 6.95 -2.15 -13.20
C MET A 376 7.76 -1.07 -13.92
N ASP A 377 7.09 -0.11 -14.53
CA ASP A 377 7.70 1.10 -15.09
C ASP A 377 7.25 2.31 -14.25
N VAL A 378 7.53 2.22 -12.93
CA VAL A 378 7.04 3.18 -11.95
C VAL A 378 8.19 3.83 -11.22
N ASP A 379 8.26 5.15 -11.30
CA ASP A 379 9.18 5.94 -10.49
C ASP A 379 8.71 6.00 -9.04
N ILE A 380 9.55 5.54 -8.14
CA ILE A 380 9.30 5.61 -6.69
C ILE A 380 10.14 6.71 -6.08
N THR A 381 9.45 7.65 -5.44
CA THR A 381 10.08 8.67 -4.59
C THR A 381 9.46 8.62 -3.21
N GLY A 382 10.27 8.38 -2.20
CA GLY A 382 9.79 8.29 -0.82
C GLY A 382 10.62 9.09 0.15
N ARG A 383 9.93 9.85 1.04
CA ARG A 383 10.53 10.52 2.19
C ARG A 383 10.09 9.78 3.44
N THR A 384 11.00 9.06 4.07
CA THR A 384 10.70 8.45 5.37
C THR A 384 11.24 9.34 6.48
N THR A 385 10.37 9.76 7.39
CA THR A 385 10.76 10.51 8.60
C THR A 385 11.03 9.59 9.79
N ASN A 386 10.69 8.31 9.69
CA ASN A 386 10.78 7.33 10.77
C ASN A 386 11.73 6.17 10.44
N ASN A 387 12.26 5.56 11.45
CA ASN A 387 13.45 4.73 11.64
C ASN A 387 13.83 3.67 10.58
N LEU A 388 12.97 3.21 9.68
CA LEU A 388 13.29 2.15 8.71
C LEU A 388 12.60 2.39 7.36
N GLY A 389 13.33 2.89 6.38
CA GLY A 389 12.85 2.98 5.00
C GLY A 389 13.09 1.66 4.26
N ARG A 390 12.03 1.04 3.73
CA ARG A 390 12.12 -0.15 2.88
C ARG A 390 11.39 0.14 1.59
N MET A 391 12.12 0.26 0.50
CA MET A 391 11.55 0.64 -0.80
C MET A 391 11.96 -0.34 -1.89
N GLY A 392 10.98 -0.81 -2.65
CA GLY A 392 11.16 -1.61 -3.85
C GLY A 392 9.91 -1.50 -4.72
N THR A 393 10.06 -1.53 -6.03
CA THR A 393 8.94 -1.28 -6.95
C THR A 393 7.81 -2.31 -6.79
N VAL A 394 8.16 -3.58 -6.64
CA VAL A 394 7.19 -4.67 -6.44
C VAL A 394 6.76 -4.75 -4.98
N ALA A 395 7.69 -4.83 -4.05
CA ALA A 395 7.37 -4.91 -2.64
C ALA A 395 8.37 -4.15 -1.76
N GLY A 396 7.85 -3.44 -0.77
CA GLY A 396 8.72 -2.85 0.24
C GLY A 396 9.34 -3.91 1.15
N TYR A 397 8.58 -4.94 1.53
CA TYR A 397 9.06 -6.06 2.34
C TYR A 397 8.48 -7.40 1.87
N ASN A 398 9.34 -8.28 1.41
CA ASN A 398 9.02 -9.67 1.12
C ASN A 398 9.31 -10.54 2.35
N GLN A 399 8.26 -10.97 3.03
CA GLN A 399 8.35 -11.73 4.28
C GLN A 399 8.78 -13.19 4.04
N GLU A 400 9.03 -13.91 5.11
CA GLU A 400 9.26 -15.35 5.06
C GLU A 400 8.09 -16.08 4.40
N GLY A 401 8.38 -16.99 3.46
CA GLY A 401 7.38 -17.66 2.61
C GLY A 401 6.90 -16.84 1.42
N GLY A 402 7.12 -15.52 1.39
CA GLY A 402 6.78 -14.68 0.26
C GLY A 402 7.65 -14.97 -0.97
N GLN A 403 7.06 -14.93 -2.15
CA GLN A 403 7.71 -15.19 -3.43
C GLN A 403 7.50 -14.03 -4.40
N ILE A 404 8.57 -13.60 -5.06
CA ILE A 404 8.55 -12.63 -6.16
C ILE A 404 9.30 -13.26 -7.32
N ILE A 405 8.61 -13.52 -8.42
CA ILE A 405 9.11 -14.38 -9.50
C ILE A 405 8.91 -13.70 -10.85
N ASN A 406 9.97 -13.65 -11.67
CA ASN A 406 9.93 -13.13 -13.05
C ASN A 406 9.29 -11.73 -13.14
N CYS A 407 9.64 -10.83 -12.21
CA CYS A 407 9.20 -9.45 -12.25
C CYS A 407 10.31 -8.56 -12.81
N THR A 408 9.92 -7.56 -13.59
CA THR A 408 10.85 -6.58 -14.17
C THR A 408 10.58 -5.19 -13.59
N ASN A 409 11.64 -4.46 -13.24
CA ASN A 409 11.58 -3.05 -12.92
C ASN A 409 12.29 -2.22 -13.98
N GLN A 410 11.60 -1.22 -14.54
CA GLN A 410 12.13 -0.24 -15.49
C GLN A 410 12.15 1.18 -14.90
N GLY A 411 11.31 1.44 -13.89
CA GLY A 411 11.23 2.74 -13.20
C GLY A 411 12.33 2.92 -12.14
N THR A 412 12.52 4.16 -11.71
CA THR A 412 13.57 4.52 -10.76
C THR A 412 13.12 4.35 -9.31
N VAL A 413 14.07 4.03 -8.42
CA VAL A 413 13.85 4.00 -6.96
C VAL A 413 14.74 5.05 -6.31
N THR A 414 14.15 6.10 -5.75
CA THR A 414 14.85 7.21 -5.11
C THR A 414 14.40 7.39 -3.66
N GLY A 415 15.32 7.15 -2.71
CA GLY A 415 15.08 7.37 -1.30
C GLY A 415 15.50 8.77 -0.86
N GLN A 416 14.67 9.45 -0.09
CA GLN A 416 14.98 10.77 0.50
C GLN A 416 14.75 10.74 2.01
N TYR A 417 15.71 11.25 2.79
CA TYR A 417 15.59 11.39 4.25
C TYR A 417 15.71 12.84 4.65
N ASN A 418 14.91 13.25 5.63
CA ASN A 418 14.91 14.64 6.08
C ASN A 418 15.60 14.87 7.43
N SER A 419 15.71 13.88 8.31
CA SER A 419 16.44 14.04 9.60
C SER A 419 16.36 12.76 10.45
N GLY A 420 17.37 12.52 11.30
CA GLY A 420 17.38 11.45 12.30
C GLY A 420 18.30 10.27 11.96
N SER A 421 18.51 9.36 12.91
CA SER A 421 19.30 8.13 12.74
C SER A 421 18.44 7.07 12.04
N ASN A 422 18.35 7.11 10.72
CA ASN A 422 17.46 6.26 9.93
C ASN A 422 18.25 5.28 9.07
N ILE A 423 17.71 4.08 8.92
CA ILE A 423 18.28 3.05 8.05
C ILE A 423 17.36 2.89 6.83
N SER A 424 17.92 2.96 5.63
CA SER A 424 17.20 2.70 4.38
C SER A 424 17.70 1.49 3.64
N TYR A 425 16.73 0.76 3.13
CA TYR A 425 16.91 -0.38 2.26
C TYR A 425 16.17 -0.14 0.96
N LEU A 426 16.93 0.13 -0.10
CA LEU A 426 16.43 0.50 -1.42
C LEU A 426 16.78 -0.62 -2.40
N GLY A 427 15.79 -1.24 -2.98
CA GLY A 427 15.97 -2.27 -4.01
C GLY A 427 15.17 -1.95 -5.26
N GLY A 428 15.67 -2.30 -6.42
CA GLY A 428 14.91 -2.13 -7.66
C GLY A 428 13.61 -2.95 -7.65
N ILE A 429 13.62 -4.12 -7.03
CA ILE A 429 12.47 -5.03 -6.90
C ILE A 429 11.92 -5.04 -5.48
N VAL A 430 12.78 -5.21 -4.48
CA VAL A 430 12.38 -5.40 -3.07
C VAL A 430 13.26 -4.57 -2.14
N GLY A 431 12.64 -3.83 -1.23
CA GLY A 431 13.41 -3.10 -0.20
C GLY A 431 14.07 -4.02 0.81
N TYR A 432 13.30 -4.92 1.41
CA TYR A 432 13.73 -5.85 2.45
C TYR A 432 13.23 -7.26 2.14
N ASN A 433 14.13 -8.24 2.06
CA ASN A 433 13.77 -9.62 1.69
C ASN A 433 14.12 -10.64 2.77
N LYS A 434 13.11 -11.45 3.13
CA LYS A 434 13.25 -12.71 3.90
C LYS A 434 12.72 -13.93 3.16
N GLY A 435 12.11 -13.74 2.01
CA GLY A 435 11.50 -14.77 1.18
C GLY A 435 12.36 -15.15 -0.01
N THR A 436 11.69 -15.48 -1.10
CA THR A 436 12.30 -15.84 -2.39
C THR A 436 12.11 -14.73 -3.41
N VAL A 437 13.19 -14.36 -4.11
CA VAL A 437 13.16 -13.49 -5.30
C VAL A 437 13.87 -14.24 -6.41
N LYS A 438 13.16 -14.55 -7.50
CA LYS A 438 13.69 -15.44 -8.56
C LYS A 438 13.42 -14.88 -9.95
N GLY A 439 14.45 -14.90 -10.81
CA GLY A 439 14.34 -14.56 -12.23
C GLY A 439 13.92 -13.11 -12.49
N CYS A 440 14.12 -12.21 -11.51
CA CYS A 440 13.72 -10.82 -11.64
C CYS A 440 14.81 -9.98 -12.32
N ILE A 441 14.36 -8.95 -13.04
CA ILE A 441 15.24 -8.05 -13.79
C ILE A 441 15.05 -6.62 -13.28
N ASN A 442 16.15 -5.93 -13.01
CA ASN A 442 16.13 -4.50 -12.75
C ASN A 442 16.85 -3.74 -13.87
N GLU A 443 16.09 -2.88 -14.53
CA GLU A 443 16.54 -1.96 -15.59
C GLU A 443 16.46 -0.50 -15.13
N GLY A 444 15.82 -0.23 -14.00
CA GLY A 444 15.64 1.10 -13.42
C GLY A 444 16.70 1.45 -12.39
N ALA A 445 17.16 2.70 -12.38
CA ALA A 445 18.20 3.17 -11.48
C ALA A 445 17.73 3.13 -10.01
N VAL A 446 18.65 2.71 -9.12
CA VAL A 446 18.42 2.74 -7.66
C VAL A 446 19.36 3.76 -7.03
N THR A 447 18.80 4.78 -6.40
CA THR A 447 19.56 5.88 -5.81
C THR A 447 19.16 6.14 -4.37
N GLY A 448 20.11 5.99 -3.45
CA GLY A 448 20.00 6.47 -2.08
C GLY A 448 20.33 7.95 -2.03
N VAL A 449 19.40 8.78 -1.57
CA VAL A 449 19.63 10.23 -1.39
C VAL A 449 19.34 10.58 0.05
N GLN A 450 20.29 11.23 0.70
CA GLN A 450 20.11 11.80 2.03
C GLN A 450 20.22 13.32 1.98
N GLN A 451 19.22 14.00 2.54
CA GLN A 451 19.29 15.42 2.85
C GLN A 451 19.39 15.58 4.37
N GLY A 452 20.52 16.05 4.87
CA GLY A 452 20.70 16.41 6.29
C GLY A 452 21.99 15.90 6.92
N SER A 453 22.45 16.58 7.96
CA SER A 453 23.77 16.43 8.60
C SER A 453 23.71 15.68 9.94
N THR A 454 22.89 14.66 10.10
CA THR A 454 22.79 13.93 11.39
C THR A 454 23.61 12.65 11.38
N SER A 455 24.45 12.48 12.40
CA SER A 455 25.23 11.26 12.64
C SER A 455 24.30 10.07 12.89
N GLY A 456 24.51 8.94 12.22
CA GLY A 456 23.84 7.67 12.49
C GLY A 456 22.93 7.13 11.38
N SER A 457 22.78 7.84 10.25
CA SER A 457 21.95 7.36 9.14
C SER A 457 22.73 6.40 8.23
N HIS A 458 22.05 5.32 7.81
CA HIS A 458 22.61 4.29 6.94
C HIS A 458 21.78 4.16 5.67
N SER A 459 22.44 4.02 4.51
CA SER A 459 21.79 3.78 3.21
C SER A 459 22.35 2.53 2.56
N TYR A 460 21.46 1.61 2.22
CA TYR A 460 21.77 0.35 1.55
C TYR A 460 20.98 0.28 0.25
N ALA A 461 21.67 0.45 -0.87
CA ALA A 461 21.09 0.40 -2.21
C ALA A 461 21.52 -0.88 -2.93
N GLY A 462 20.57 -1.67 -3.40
CA GLY A 462 20.80 -2.86 -4.19
C GLY A 462 19.99 -2.86 -5.48
N GLY A 463 20.56 -3.35 -6.57
CA GLY A 463 19.86 -3.36 -7.86
C GLY A 463 18.59 -4.22 -7.82
N ILE A 464 18.58 -5.31 -7.07
CA ILE A 464 17.42 -6.18 -6.86
C ILE A 464 16.83 -5.99 -5.46
N VAL A 465 17.67 -6.09 -4.42
CA VAL A 465 17.23 -6.09 -3.02
C VAL A 465 18.04 -5.11 -2.20
N GLY A 466 17.39 -4.21 -1.45
CA GLY A 466 18.07 -3.30 -0.53
C GLY A 466 18.79 -4.04 0.62
N TYR A 467 18.04 -4.87 1.36
CA TYR A 467 18.58 -5.79 2.36
C TYR A 467 18.04 -7.21 2.18
N HIS A 468 18.95 -8.13 1.85
CA HIS A 468 18.66 -9.55 1.80
C HIS A 468 18.97 -10.20 3.16
N ALA A 469 17.98 -10.20 4.05
CA ALA A 469 18.15 -10.61 5.44
C ALA A 469 18.18 -12.14 5.61
N SER A 470 17.33 -12.85 4.85
CA SER A 470 17.28 -14.32 4.80
C SER A 470 16.59 -14.78 3.51
N GLY A 471 16.51 -16.10 3.27
CA GLY A 471 15.89 -16.67 2.08
C GLY A 471 16.83 -16.71 0.87
N ILE A 472 16.26 -16.66 -0.34
CA ILE A 472 17.00 -16.88 -1.59
C ILE A 472 16.71 -15.79 -2.60
N VAL A 473 17.75 -15.24 -3.21
CA VAL A 473 17.66 -14.45 -4.44
C VAL A 473 18.41 -15.22 -5.53
N SER A 474 17.71 -15.64 -6.60
CA SER A 474 18.29 -16.51 -7.62
C SER A 474 17.96 -16.09 -9.05
N GLY A 475 18.94 -16.24 -9.95
CA GLY A 475 18.79 -15.98 -11.38
C GLY A 475 18.33 -14.55 -11.70
N CYS A 476 18.64 -13.58 -10.83
CA CYS A 476 18.22 -12.19 -11.02
C CYS A 476 19.30 -11.39 -11.75
N THR A 477 18.86 -10.44 -12.56
CA THR A 477 19.76 -9.60 -13.37
C THR A 477 19.54 -8.12 -13.05
N ASN A 478 20.63 -7.39 -12.82
CA ASN A 478 20.60 -5.93 -12.75
C ASN A 478 21.41 -5.32 -13.90
N THR A 479 20.75 -4.59 -14.79
CA THR A 479 21.38 -3.85 -15.88
C THR A 479 21.49 -2.35 -15.60
N ALA A 480 20.81 -1.88 -14.57
CA ALA A 480 20.75 -0.47 -14.19
C ALA A 480 21.88 -0.04 -13.24
N SER A 481 22.03 1.27 -13.11
CA SER A 481 22.95 1.86 -12.15
C SER A 481 22.43 1.76 -10.72
N VAL A 482 23.34 1.51 -9.78
CA VAL A 482 23.09 1.57 -8.35
C VAL A 482 24.00 2.61 -7.72
N ASN A 483 23.39 3.60 -7.06
CA ASN A 483 24.12 4.69 -6.43
C ASN A 483 23.86 4.69 -4.91
N GLY A 484 24.89 4.45 -4.13
CA GLY A 484 24.85 4.44 -2.68
C GLY A 484 24.85 5.81 -2.03
N ASN A 485 24.29 6.83 -2.66
CA ASN A 485 24.30 8.20 -2.17
C ASN A 485 23.66 8.30 -0.77
N GLY A 486 24.49 8.39 0.26
CA GLY A 486 24.03 8.44 1.65
C GLY A 486 24.99 9.26 2.52
N ALA A 487 24.51 10.32 3.16
CA ALA A 487 25.36 11.43 3.59
C ALA A 487 26.11 11.24 4.89
N VAL A 488 25.89 10.28 5.80
CA VAL A 488 26.43 10.58 7.15
C VAL A 488 27.12 9.45 7.92
N ALA A 489 26.62 8.23 7.97
CA ALA A 489 27.27 7.22 8.80
C ALA A 489 27.81 6.02 8.02
N LEU A 490 26.99 5.44 7.15
CA LEU A 490 27.38 4.30 6.35
C LEU A 490 26.56 4.26 5.06
N SER A 491 27.26 4.10 3.95
CA SER A 491 26.64 3.86 2.65
C SER A 491 27.15 2.55 2.05
N ALA A 492 26.26 1.70 1.57
CA ALA A 492 26.63 0.52 0.82
C ALA A 492 25.79 0.38 -0.44
N ALA A 493 26.46 0.25 -1.58
CA ALA A 493 25.85 -0.01 -2.86
C ALA A 493 26.26 -1.39 -3.38
N GLY A 494 25.29 -2.21 -3.74
CA GLY A 494 25.54 -3.52 -4.33
C GLY A 494 24.72 -3.70 -5.61
N GLY A 495 25.34 -4.31 -6.62
CA GLY A 495 24.68 -4.49 -7.91
C GLY A 495 23.42 -5.37 -7.84
N ILE A 496 23.38 -6.31 -6.90
CA ILE A 496 22.22 -7.17 -6.60
C ILE A 496 21.66 -6.84 -5.22
N ALA A 497 22.47 -6.87 -4.17
CA ALA A 497 22.03 -6.60 -2.81
C ALA A 497 22.85 -5.48 -2.17
N GLY A 498 22.20 -4.45 -1.62
CA GLY A 498 22.88 -3.40 -0.87
C GLY A 498 23.52 -3.94 0.41
N MET A 499 22.79 -4.80 1.09
CA MET A 499 23.23 -5.51 2.30
C MET A 499 22.76 -6.96 2.28
N ILE A 500 23.58 -7.86 2.86
CA ILE A 500 23.23 -9.28 3.04
C ILE A 500 23.35 -9.69 4.51
N GLY A 501 22.41 -10.52 4.98
CA GLY A 501 22.42 -11.22 6.26
C GLY A 501 22.63 -12.72 6.06
N SER A 502 21.97 -13.58 6.85
CA SER A 502 22.05 -15.04 6.72
C SER A 502 21.17 -15.54 5.56
N ALA A 503 21.64 -15.36 4.33
CA ALA A 503 20.86 -15.51 3.10
C ALA A 503 21.69 -16.12 1.94
N THR A 504 21.02 -16.49 0.87
CA THR A 504 21.66 -17.06 -0.34
C THR A 504 21.44 -16.20 -1.56
N LEU A 505 22.50 -15.87 -2.28
CA LEU A 505 22.47 -15.36 -3.66
C LEU A 505 22.94 -16.47 -4.58
N ASP A 506 22.19 -16.73 -5.65
CA ASP A 506 22.47 -17.85 -6.56
C ASP A 506 22.28 -17.45 -8.02
N GLY A 507 23.32 -17.58 -8.85
CA GLY A 507 23.27 -17.34 -10.28
C GLY A 507 22.84 -15.94 -10.70
N CYS A 508 23.15 -14.90 -9.92
CA CYS A 508 22.75 -13.54 -10.22
C CYS A 508 23.80 -12.82 -11.06
N THR A 509 23.35 -11.97 -11.99
CA THR A 509 24.22 -11.21 -12.90
C THR A 509 24.02 -9.70 -12.77
N LYS A 510 25.10 -8.95 -12.93
CA LYS A 510 25.08 -7.49 -12.89
C LYS A 510 25.88 -6.89 -14.03
N HIS A 511 25.22 -6.02 -14.80
CA HIS A 511 25.84 -5.33 -15.96
C HIS A 511 25.93 -3.80 -15.76
N GLY A 512 25.02 -3.18 -15.01
CA GLY A 512 25.00 -1.74 -14.78
C GLY A 512 26.23 -1.22 -14.01
N THR A 513 26.26 0.05 -13.67
CA THR A 513 27.30 0.64 -12.83
C THR A 513 26.91 0.59 -11.34
N VAL A 514 27.88 0.41 -10.45
CA VAL A 514 27.70 0.60 -9.03
C VAL A 514 28.62 1.73 -8.59
N THR A 515 28.08 2.74 -7.91
CA THR A 515 28.83 3.86 -7.39
C THR A 515 28.65 3.99 -5.89
N GLY A 516 29.73 3.96 -5.13
CA GLY A 516 29.73 4.34 -3.72
C GLY A 516 29.50 5.84 -3.56
N TYR A 517 29.21 6.29 -2.35
CA TYR A 517 28.98 7.70 -2.09
C TYR A 517 30.23 8.57 -2.28
N SER A 518 30.05 9.73 -2.90
CA SER A 518 31.09 10.76 -3.08
C SER A 518 30.57 12.13 -2.61
N GLY A 519 30.60 12.42 -1.31
CA GLY A 519 30.14 13.69 -0.77
C GLY A 519 30.99 14.20 0.38
N ASP A 520 30.88 15.51 0.65
CA ASP A 520 31.74 16.23 1.57
C ASP A 520 31.62 15.88 3.08
N TYR A 521 30.66 15.01 3.45
CA TYR A 521 30.32 14.70 4.83
C TYR A 521 30.18 13.21 5.13
N CYS A 522 31.02 12.34 4.60
CA CYS A 522 30.99 10.94 5.02
C CYS A 522 32.08 10.62 6.03
N PRO A 523 31.81 10.65 7.35
CA PRO A 523 32.80 10.32 8.38
C PRO A 523 33.04 8.82 8.54
N SER A 524 32.19 7.96 7.99
CA SER A 524 32.19 6.52 8.19
C SER A 524 32.34 5.73 6.88
N ASN A 525 32.12 4.46 6.94
CA ASN A 525 32.48 3.49 5.92
C ASN A 525 31.60 3.56 4.66
N ASN A 526 32.23 3.61 3.49
CA ASN A 526 31.56 3.51 2.19
C ASN A 526 31.94 2.22 1.50
N CYS A 527 30.95 1.44 1.11
CA CYS A 527 31.15 0.15 0.47
C CYS A 527 30.46 0.12 -0.90
N ALA A 528 31.19 -0.26 -1.93
CA ALA A 528 30.64 -0.50 -3.26
C ALA A 528 31.05 -1.90 -3.69
N GLY A 529 30.04 -2.75 -4.03
CA GLY A 529 30.28 -4.11 -4.48
C GLY A 529 29.51 -4.44 -5.75
N GLY A 530 30.15 -5.14 -6.66
CA GLY A 530 29.53 -5.51 -7.93
C GLY A 530 28.26 -6.33 -7.75
N ILE A 531 28.21 -7.20 -6.76
CA ILE A 531 27.06 -8.01 -6.40
C ILE A 531 26.49 -7.56 -5.06
N ILE A 532 27.30 -7.45 -4.01
CA ILE A 532 26.89 -7.14 -2.64
C ILE A 532 27.64 -5.90 -2.16
N GLY A 533 26.91 -4.89 -1.67
CA GLY A 533 27.54 -3.74 -1.04
C GLY A 533 28.24 -4.11 0.27
N ARG A 534 27.54 -4.72 1.19
CA ARG A 534 28.06 -5.06 2.51
C ARG A 534 27.39 -6.30 3.13
N ALA A 535 28.16 -7.08 3.90
CA ALA A 535 27.65 -8.05 4.86
C ALA A 535 27.68 -7.45 6.28
N TYR A 536 26.57 -7.50 6.99
CA TYR A 536 26.38 -6.74 8.22
C TYR A 536 26.99 -7.37 9.46
N ASP A 537 26.93 -8.68 9.61
CA ASP A 537 27.19 -9.30 10.92
C ASP A 537 28.32 -10.32 10.85
N VAL A 538 29.19 -10.30 11.88
CA VAL A 538 30.25 -11.29 12.06
C VAL A 538 29.71 -12.71 12.29
N GLU A 539 28.44 -12.86 12.66
CA GLU A 539 27.75 -14.14 12.87
C GLU A 539 26.89 -14.58 11.69
N SER A 540 26.71 -13.73 10.67
CA SER A 540 25.88 -14.05 9.50
C SER A 540 26.58 -15.11 8.64
N VAL A 541 25.89 -16.24 8.43
CA VAL A 541 26.29 -17.25 7.46
C VAL A 541 25.56 -17.00 6.16
N PHE A 542 26.21 -16.42 5.18
CA PHE A 542 25.62 -16.23 3.86
C PHE A 542 26.38 -16.99 2.79
N LEU A 543 25.68 -17.32 1.71
CA LEU A 543 26.19 -18.12 0.61
C LEU A 543 25.99 -17.37 -0.71
N VAL A 544 27.05 -17.27 -1.50
CA VAL A 544 27.01 -16.65 -2.82
C VAL A 544 27.52 -17.66 -3.85
N LEU A 545 26.63 -18.08 -4.73
CA LEU A 545 26.88 -19.13 -5.71
C LEU A 545 26.81 -18.55 -7.13
N GLY A 546 27.79 -18.79 -7.96
CA GLY A 546 27.79 -18.50 -9.39
C GLY A 546 27.38 -17.07 -9.79
N CYS A 547 27.55 -16.08 -8.90
CA CYS A 547 27.20 -14.71 -9.23
C CYS A 547 28.33 -14.03 -10.00
N ILE A 548 27.95 -13.19 -10.97
CA ILE A 548 28.93 -12.50 -11.82
C ILE A 548 28.65 -10.99 -11.95
N ASN A 549 29.70 -10.19 -11.80
CA ASN A 549 29.71 -8.78 -12.11
C ASN A 549 30.42 -8.52 -13.44
N TYR A 550 29.69 -7.97 -14.41
CA TYR A 550 30.24 -7.47 -15.67
C TYR A 550 30.44 -5.95 -15.67
N GLY A 551 29.71 -5.23 -14.84
CA GLY A 551 29.67 -3.78 -14.87
C GLY A 551 30.72 -3.12 -13.98
N GLN A 552 30.99 -1.87 -14.25
CA GLN A 552 31.93 -1.05 -13.48
C GLN A 552 31.46 -0.89 -12.03
N VAL A 553 32.42 -0.90 -11.09
CA VAL A 553 32.23 -0.55 -9.68
C VAL A 553 33.16 0.60 -9.34
N THR A 554 32.61 1.72 -8.90
CA THR A 554 33.36 2.91 -8.49
C THR A 554 33.22 3.07 -6.99
N GLY A 555 34.35 3.11 -6.30
CA GLY A 555 34.40 3.39 -4.85
C GLY A 555 33.97 4.80 -4.54
N GLY A 556 33.41 4.97 -3.37
CA GLY A 556 33.07 6.30 -2.84
C GLY A 556 34.29 7.08 -2.38
N GLU A 557 34.08 8.36 -2.06
CA GLU A 557 35.08 9.22 -1.43
C GLU A 557 34.72 9.41 0.06
N SER A 558 35.72 9.33 0.95
CA SER A 558 35.56 9.64 2.37
C SER A 558 36.47 10.78 2.77
N GLN A 559 35.96 11.81 3.42
CA GLN A 559 36.74 13.00 3.73
C GLN A 559 37.58 12.91 5.00
N ASN A 560 37.32 12.02 5.99
CA ASN A 560 38.00 12.16 7.26
C ASN A 560 38.65 10.89 7.85
N THR A 561 37.95 10.08 8.56
CA THR A 561 38.54 8.96 9.33
C THR A 561 38.01 7.61 8.86
N GLY A 562 37.03 7.62 7.97
CA GLY A 562 36.41 6.42 7.44
C GLY A 562 37.24 5.75 6.35
N TYR A 563 36.88 4.54 6.02
CA TYR A 563 37.47 3.80 4.89
C TYR A 563 36.46 3.71 3.74
N THR A 564 36.99 3.58 2.55
CA THR A 564 36.22 3.19 1.37
C THR A 564 36.60 1.77 0.98
N SER A 565 35.61 0.96 0.64
CA SER A 565 35.85 -0.38 0.18
C SER A 565 35.12 -0.65 -1.14
N THR A 566 35.89 -1.03 -2.15
CA THR A 566 35.41 -1.32 -3.50
C THR A 566 35.70 -2.78 -3.81
N GLY A 567 34.67 -3.53 -4.15
CA GLY A 567 34.85 -4.94 -4.49
C GLY A 567 34.12 -5.33 -5.78
N GLY A 568 34.73 -6.16 -6.59
CA GLY A 568 34.13 -6.66 -7.80
C GLY A 568 32.90 -7.53 -7.53
N VAL A 569 32.87 -8.26 -6.42
CA VAL A 569 31.76 -9.09 -5.98
C VAL A 569 31.15 -8.49 -4.71
N ILE A 570 31.92 -8.28 -3.66
CA ILE A 570 31.44 -7.72 -2.39
C ILE A 570 32.31 -6.54 -1.96
N GLY A 571 31.70 -5.43 -1.52
CA GLY A 571 32.40 -4.26 -1.01
C GLY A 571 33.03 -4.52 0.36
N GLU A 572 32.27 -5.02 1.34
CA GLU A 572 32.77 -5.36 2.67
C GLU A 572 32.14 -6.66 3.19
N ALA A 573 32.98 -7.58 3.66
CA ALA A 573 32.57 -8.81 4.32
C ALA A 573 32.96 -8.78 5.80
N GLY A 574 31.98 -8.90 6.69
CA GLY A 574 32.16 -8.75 8.14
C GLY A 574 32.53 -9.99 8.93
N GLY A 575 32.62 -11.20 8.36
CA GLY A 575 32.77 -12.44 9.13
C GLY A 575 33.41 -13.60 8.40
N SER A 576 33.90 -14.59 9.18
CA SER A 576 34.61 -15.79 8.70
C SER A 576 33.71 -16.91 8.18
N SER A 577 32.39 -16.79 8.28
CA SER A 577 31.42 -17.86 7.93
C SER A 577 30.81 -17.70 6.53
N THR A 578 31.34 -16.81 5.72
CA THR A 578 30.87 -16.52 4.37
C THR A 578 31.48 -17.50 3.36
N ALA A 579 30.67 -18.05 2.48
CA ALA A 579 31.15 -18.86 1.36
C ALA A 579 30.80 -18.22 0.00
N PHE A 580 31.80 -18.03 -0.84
CA PHE A 580 31.65 -17.71 -2.26
C PHE A 580 32.06 -18.93 -3.07
N VAL A 581 31.20 -19.40 -3.95
CA VAL A 581 31.45 -20.56 -4.80
C VAL A 581 31.24 -20.17 -6.25
N ALA A 582 32.25 -20.35 -7.07
CA ALA A 582 32.23 -20.09 -8.51
C ALA A 582 31.70 -18.68 -8.88
N CYS A 583 32.11 -17.66 -8.16
CA CYS A 583 31.75 -16.27 -8.45
C CYS A 583 32.78 -15.60 -9.34
N ALA A 584 32.35 -14.58 -10.11
CA ALA A 584 33.22 -13.92 -11.05
C ALA A 584 33.12 -12.38 -11.01
N ASN A 585 34.23 -11.70 -11.28
CA ASN A 585 34.28 -10.27 -11.57
C ASN A 585 34.98 -10.04 -12.91
N ALA A 586 34.22 -9.59 -13.88
CA ALA A 586 34.69 -9.14 -15.17
C ALA A 586 34.68 -7.60 -15.28
N GLY A 587 34.04 -6.92 -14.33
CA GLY A 587 33.86 -5.47 -14.31
C GLY A 587 35.10 -4.72 -13.85
N MET A 588 35.27 -3.51 -14.37
CA MET A 588 36.35 -2.58 -13.99
C MET A 588 36.09 -2.03 -12.59
N LEU A 589 37.13 -1.95 -11.78
CA LEU A 589 37.10 -1.36 -10.45
C LEU A 589 37.82 -0.01 -10.46
N THR A 590 37.19 1.00 -9.87
CA THR A 590 37.76 2.34 -9.72
C THR A 590 37.77 2.73 -8.26
N VAL A 591 38.93 3.10 -7.72
CA VAL A 591 39.10 3.53 -6.33
C VAL A 591 38.68 4.99 -6.19
N GLY A 592 37.99 5.31 -5.08
CA GLY A 592 37.77 6.70 -4.69
C GLY A 592 39.11 7.40 -4.34
N THR A 593 39.27 8.65 -4.74
CA THR A 593 40.53 9.37 -4.63
C THR A 593 40.79 10.01 -3.25
N LYS A 594 39.79 10.08 -2.39
CA LYS A 594 39.85 10.67 -1.05
C LYS A 594 39.53 9.65 0.03
N GLY A 595 40.35 9.55 1.05
CA GLY A 595 40.18 8.68 2.22
C GLY A 595 41.49 8.16 2.78
N LYS A 596 41.52 7.83 4.09
CA LYS A 596 42.76 7.35 4.74
C LYS A 596 43.11 5.90 4.43
N ASN A 597 42.08 5.07 4.12
CA ASN A 597 42.26 3.66 3.85
C ASN A 597 41.28 3.25 2.72
N ASN A 598 41.78 3.21 1.51
CA ASN A 598 41.02 2.81 0.34
C ASN A 598 41.33 1.32 0.02
N TYR A 599 40.35 0.46 0.14
CA TYR A 599 40.45 -0.95 -0.24
C TYR A 599 39.81 -1.14 -1.61
N CYS A 600 40.56 -1.70 -2.55
CA CYS A 600 40.06 -2.05 -3.85
C CYS A 600 40.60 -3.40 -4.28
N ASN A 601 39.72 -4.36 -4.38
CA ASN A 601 40.06 -5.68 -4.87
C ASN A 601 38.80 -6.42 -5.33
N ALA A 602 38.96 -7.58 -5.98
CA ALA A 602 37.83 -8.34 -6.51
C ALA A 602 36.76 -8.69 -5.45
N PHE A 603 37.17 -8.83 -4.20
CA PHE A 603 36.29 -9.21 -3.07
C PHE A 603 36.26 -8.19 -1.94
N GLY A 604 36.69 -6.96 -2.17
CA GLY A 604 36.60 -5.87 -1.21
C GLY A 604 37.39 -6.08 0.08
N ARG A 605 36.86 -5.59 1.20
CA ARG A 605 37.46 -5.69 2.53
C ARG A 605 36.84 -6.83 3.34
N GLY A 606 37.64 -7.56 4.09
CA GLY A 606 37.17 -8.56 5.04
C GLY A 606 37.80 -9.93 4.85
N SER A 607 37.36 -10.89 5.68
CA SER A 607 37.76 -12.31 5.59
C SER A 607 36.60 -13.15 5.07
N PHE A 608 36.84 -14.06 4.15
CA PHE A 608 35.83 -14.95 3.59
C PHE A 608 36.45 -16.26 3.12
N ASN A 609 35.62 -17.27 2.92
CA ASN A 609 35.99 -18.52 2.30
C ASN A 609 35.48 -18.53 0.85
N GLY A 610 36.32 -18.93 -0.09
CA GLY A 610 35.95 -18.95 -1.50
C GLY A 610 36.53 -20.12 -2.25
N VAL A 611 35.74 -20.70 -3.15
CA VAL A 611 36.14 -21.78 -4.04
C VAL A 611 35.89 -21.40 -5.46
N ALA A 612 36.91 -21.50 -6.32
CA ALA A 612 36.86 -21.19 -7.75
C ALA A 612 36.34 -19.78 -8.04
N LEU A 613 37.07 -18.77 -7.62
CA LEU A 613 36.78 -17.36 -7.88
C LEU A 613 37.52 -16.92 -9.15
N TRP A 614 36.80 -16.36 -10.11
CA TRP A 614 37.37 -15.83 -11.33
C TRP A 614 37.47 -14.31 -11.30
N VAL A 615 38.59 -13.76 -11.78
CA VAL A 615 38.84 -12.32 -11.83
C VAL A 615 39.51 -11.96 -13.12
N ALA A 616 39.02 -10.93 -13.83
CA ALA A 616 39.66 -10.36 -15.00
C ALA A 616 40.84 -9.44 -14.56
N GLY A 617 42.03 -9.67 -15.12
CA GLY A 617 43.23 -8.84 -14.93
C GLY A 617 44.10 -9.22 -13.72
N ASP A 618 45.33 -8.66 -13.69
CA ASP A 618 46.41 -9.09 -12.79
C ASP A 618 46.50 -8.29 -11.45
N GLU A 619 45.75 -7.23 -11.24
CA GLU A 619 46.10 -6.22 -10.25
C GLU A 619 45.34 -6.33 -8.90
N TYR A 620 44.48 -7.32 -8.69
CA TYR A 620 43.62 -7.30 -7.51
C TYR A 620 44.01 -8.32 -6.46
N ALA A 621 44.81 -7.88 -5.47
CA ALA A 621 45.19 -8.69 -4.32
C ALA A 621 43.96 -8.94 -3.41
N LEU A 622 43.82 -10.17 -2.93
CA LEU A 622 42.81 -10.55 -1.94
C LEU A 622 43.30 -10.21 -0.52
N SER A 623 42.42 -9.65 0.31
CA SER A 623 42.84 -9.10 1.60
C SER A 623 43.16 -10.14 2.67
N SER A 624 42.46 -11.26 2.75
CA SER A 624 42.76 -12.48 3.56
C SER A 624 41.63 -13.50 3.42
N GLY A 625 41.90 -14.79 3.58
CA GLY A 625 40.90 -15.87 3.57
C GLY A 625 41.42 -17.16 2.91
N ILE A 626 40.65 -18.24 3.00
CA ILE A 626 40.92 -19.51 2.28
C ILE A 626 40.12 -19.47 0.97
N TYR A 627 40.83 -19.39 -0.15
CA TYR A 627 40.19 -19.34 -1.48
C TYR A 627 41.07 -20.03 -2.53
N THR A 628 40.39 -20.51 -3.59
CA THR A 628 41.04 -20.96 -4.82
C THR A 628 40.73 -19.93 -5.90
N LEU A 629 41.72 -19.17 -6.31
CA LEU A 629 41.60 -18.18 -7.36
C LEU A 629 41.83 -18.86 -8.72
N VAL A 630 40.91 -18.64 -9.66
CA VAL A 630 41.06 -19.03 -11.05
C VAL A 630 41.42 -17.75 -11.81
N LYS A 631 42.69 -17.59 -12.14
CA LYS A 631 43.16 -16.43 -12.92
C LYS A 631 42.90 -16.64 -14.41
N ASN A 632 42.49 -15.57 -15.07
CA ASN A 632 42.47 -15.50 -16.52
C ASN A 632 43.82 -14.95 -17.00
N GLU A 633 44.66 -15.83 -17.53
CA GLU A 633 45.76 -15.42 -18.39
C GLU A 633 45.27 -15.57 -19.82
N SER A 634 45.46 -14.57 -20.65
CA SER A 634 44.83 -14.31 -21.95
C SER A 634 45.07 -15.37 -23.06
N THR A 635 45.00 -16.66 -22.77
CA THR A 635 45.09 -17.74 -23.74
C THR A 635 43.87 -18.66 -23.66
N ASP A 636 43.36 -19.13 -24.80
CA ASP A 636 42.19 -20.04 -24.91
C ASP A 636 42.27 -21.29 -24.01
N ALA A 637 43.47 -21.77 -23.70
CA ALA A 637 43.66 -22.91 -22.81
C ALA A 637 43.33 -22.60 -21.33
N ASN A 638 43.55 -21.37 -20.90
CA ASN A 638 43.31 -20.94 -19.50
C ASN A 638 41.85 -20.62 -19.23
N SER A 639 41.10 -20.10 -20.21
CA SER A 639 39.66 -19.89 -20.09
C SER A 639 38.91 -21.22 -19.97
N THR A 640 39.27 -22.24 -20.68
CA THR A 640 38.70 -23.60 -20.56
C THR A 640 39.01 -24.21 -19.20
N ALA A 641 40.23 -24.02 -18.69
CA ALA A 641 40.60 -24.49 -17.35
C ALA A 641 39.82 -23.75 -16.23
N ALA A 642 39.61 -22.44 -16.39
CA ALA A 642 38.82 -21.64 -15.47
C ALA A 642 37.36 -22.12 -15.41
N ILE A 643 36.72 -22.28 -16.54
CA ILE A 643 35.35 -22.80 -16.64
C ILE A 643 35.24 -24.21 -16.03
N SER A 644 36.21 -25.08 -16.33
CA SER A 644 36.25 -26.43 -15.77
C SER A 644 36.37 -26.41 -14.25
N ALA A 645 37.17 -25.52 -13.65
CA ALA A 645 37.32 -25.36 -12.21
C ALA A 645 36.03 -24.83 -11.55
N MET A 646 35.38 -23.85 -12.19
CA MET A 646 34.12 -23.30 -11.70
C MET A 646 32.98 -24.34 -11.73
N ASN A 647 32.90 -25.14 -12.83
CA ASN A 647 31.92 -26.21 -12.94
C ASN A 647 32.22 -27.36 -11.96
N ALA A 648 33.48 -27.70 -11.71
CA ALA A 648 33.87 -28.68 -10.67
C ALA A 648 33.49 -28.19 -9.28
N ALA A 649 33.65 -26.94 -8.96
CA ALA A 649 33.22 -26.34 -7.69
C ALA A 649 31.71 -26.43 -7.50
N ILE A 650 30.91 -26.12 -8.54
CA ILE A 650 29.46 -26.30 -8.51
C ILE A 650 29.07 -27.77 -8.30
N SER A 651 29.71 -28.68 -9.04
CA SER A 651 29.47 -30.12 -8.88
C SER A 651 29.78 -30.61 -7.47
N THR A 652 30.89 -30.14 -6.91
CA THR A 652 31.28 -30.47 -5.52
C THR A 652 30.28 -29.93 -4.53
N TYR A 653 29.86 -28.70 -4.68
CA TYR A 653 28.80 -28.10 -3.86
C TYR A 653 27.49 -28.89 -3.96
N ASN A 654 27.01 -29.16 -5.17
CA ASN A 654 25.78 -29.91 -5.42
C ASN A 654 25.81 -31.35 -4.83
N SER A 655 26.97 -31.94 -4.71
CA SER A 655 27.10 -33.29 -4.11
C SER A 655 26.80 -33.34 -2.62
N THR A 656 26.90 -32.20 -1.91
CA THR A 656 26.71 -32.10 -0.45
C THR A 656 25.51 -31.20 -0.10
N ALA A 657 24.99 -30.43 -1.04
CA ALA A 657 23.87 -29.53 -0.82
C ALA A 657 22.53 -30.25 -0.76
N GLU A 658 21.62 -29.76 0.07
CA GLU A 658 20.20 -30.14 0.02
C GLU A 658 19.60 -29.89 -1.36
N GLU A 659 18.68 -30.75 -1.83
CA GLU A 659 18.12 -30.68 -3.19
C GLU A 659 17.59 -29.29 -3.57
N ALA A 660 16.91 -28.63 -2.64
CA ALA A 660 16.35 -27.29 -2.85
C ALA A 660 17.40 -26.17 -2.95
N LYS A 661 18.66 -26.47 -2.64
CA LYS A 661 19.79 -25.51 -2.64
C LYS A 661 20.81 -25.79 -3.72
N LYS A 662 20.61 -26.81 -4.57
CA LYS A 662 21.52 -27.14 -5.64
C LYS A 662 21.48 -26.08 -6.75
N CYS A 663 22.65 -25.80 -7.32
CA CYS A 663 22.79 -24.94 -8.50
C CYS A 663 22.31 -25.69 -9.75
N ASN A 664 21.42 -25.07 -10.51
CA ASN A 664 20.86 -25.62 -11.76
C ASN A 664 21.47 -24.96 -13.00
N TYR A 665 22.76 -24.67 -12.97
CA TYR A 665 23.49 -24.07 -14.08
C TYR A 665 24.91 -24.58 -14.13
N THR A 666 25.53 -24.37 -15.30
CA THR A 666 26.97 -24.54 -15.50
C THR A 666 27.56 -23.26 -16.08
N TRP A 667 28.85 -23.12 -16.00
CA TRP A 667 29.59 -22.06 -16.66
C TRP A 667 29.96 -22.49 -18.06
N GLU A 668 29.85 -21.56 -18.99
CA GLU A 668 30.38 -21.68 -20.36
C GLU A 668 31.16 -20.42 -20.75
N TRP A 669 32.04 -20.55 -21.70
CA TRP A 669 32.77 -19.43 -22.27
C TRP A 669 31.99 -18.89 -23.46
N THR A 670 31.68 -17.59 -23.45
CA THR A 670 30.95 -16.94 -24.54
C THR A 670 31.87 -16.51 -25.67
N SER A 671 31.30 -16.24 -26.85
CA SER A 671 32.02 -15.65 -28.00
C SER A 671 32.64 -14.28 -27.73
N ASP A 672 32.17 -13.62 -26.67
CA ASP A 672 32.61 -12.28 -26.27
C ASP A 672 33.78 -12.32 -25.25
N GLU A 673 34.41 -13.48 -25.10
CA GLU A 673 35.55 -13.72 -24.20
C GLU A 673 35.26 -13.58 -22.71
N TRP A 674 34.01 -13.83 -22.29
CA TRP A 674 33.60 -13.79 -20.88
C TRP A 674 32.95 -15.09 -20.40
N PRO A 675 33.12 -15.48 -19.14
CA PRO A 675 32.34 -16.58 -18.56
C PRO A 675 30.88 -16.20 -18.38
N ALA A 676 29.97 -17.07 -18.75
CA ALA A 676 28.53 -16.88 -18.56
C ALA A 676 27.88 -18.13 -17.95
N LEU A 677 26.71 -17.94 -17.32
CA LEU A 677 25.93 -19.04 -16.78
C LEU A 677 25.03 -19.64 -17.84
N LYS A 678 25.03 -20.94 -17.94
CA LYS A 678 24.11 -21.72 -18.77
C LYS A 678 23.21 -22.55 -17.88
N ASN A 679 21.92 -22.34 -17.98
CA ASN A 679 20.94 -23.16 -17.28
C ASN A 679 21.01 -24.61 -17.79
N LEU A 680 20.97 -25.57 -16.86
CA LEU A 680 20.92 -27.01 -17.14
C LEU A 680 19.50 -27.44 -17.51
#